data_c60bf84cdafc1ceb6a8c2e7ead0abd7c
#
_entry.id   c60bf84cdafc1ceb6a8c2e7ead0abd7c
#
_cell.length_a   1.000
_cell.length_b   1.000
_cell.length_c   1.000
_cell.angle_alpha   90.00
_cell.angle_beta   90.00
_cell.angle_gamma   90.00
#
_symmetry.space_group_name_H-M   'P 1'
#
loop_
_entity.id
_entity.type
_entity.pdbx_description
1 polymer ?
#
loop_
_entity_poly.entity_id
_entity_poly.type
_entity_poly.pdbx_seq_one_letter_code
_entity_poly.pdbx_strand_id
1 'polypeptide(L)'
;MNESSFNNSADSLQEKQTLTFADLWSMCVRRLSWFALSVFVCLSLGALYILKTPPVYTRYASVLIKEDAKGNTIGGDIQSTFSNLGLVASNVNVNNEILNFASPDMMIEVVKRLHLETEYKLEHRFYDRTLYGSSLPLTVYFLDLGNSDRASLDVNPEADGRYTLNRFKLNTGKVDKATKVSGAVGDTLETPLGRILLGASSNPAVAPLSATLHITRSGYYSSARRFAGALKVGLANKQATVIDLTMNDVNPQRAVDVLSMLINVYNENWIKDKNQITASTNEFISERLQVIESELGDVDNTITKFKSANRMPNIGASASMDMQVSLEANREIIELNNQLSIARYLLSFIRDSQGKLLPADAGLKESSIQSLINQFNTTLLQRNRLVESSSEENYLVQDLDRQLESMRGAILTSIENYIVSVNMRLSSSRATQATADARISNNPQQAGKLLTDERQQKVKEGLYLFLLQKREENELSQAFTAYNTRIITAPGGGGGPISPKRSLIMLIALMMGLAIPFGAVYLLEMSNTTVRGREDIKKMATPFVGELPSVVQKRGVFFERVIFFSKPVEEERKILVKPHSRDIINEAFRVVRTNLEFIRGKKSGSFVIMVTSMNPGSGKTFVSSNLATAFAIKGKKTIALDLDLRKKALSEMVGKPKLGVSDYLNGRVDDYESLIVKNALNSGLDVLPVGTLPPNPAELLADERLDDLLAALRKEYDYIFLDCPPLEIVTDADIINRLADLTLFVARAGLLERSMLADVDSFYNTKKYTNLALVLNGTDSGGQYGYKYGYKYGYKYGYKYGYSYGHGHYGYGSDEAYGSGDEKKTEEKA
;
A
#
# COMPACT_ATOMS: atom_id res chain seq x y z
N MET A 1 26.19 15.94 55.12
CA MET A 1 24.85 15.39 54.97
C MET A 1 24.32 15.73 53.60
N ASN A 2 24.41 14.75 52.77
CA ASN A 2 23.66 14.39 51.55
C ASN A 2 23.41 15.43 50.40
N GLU A 3 24.38 15.47 49.50
CA GLU A 3 24.18 15.91 48.11
C GLU A 3 23.23 14.99 47.29
N SER A 4 23.00 13.77 47.75
CA SER A 4 22.13 12.78 47.09
C SER A 4 20.61 13.08 47.18
N SER A 5 20.18 13.90 48.13
CA SER A 5 18.76 14.27 48.26
C SER A 5 18.35 15.46 47.36
N PHE A 6 19.32 16.26 46.92
CA PHE A 6 19.08 17.39 46.00
C PHE A 6 18.87 16.95 44.56
N ASN A 7 19.61 15.93 44.11
CA ASN A 7 19.45 15.39 42.75
C ASN A 7 18.10 14.67 42.51
N ASN A 8 17.57 14.00 43.56
CA ASN A 8 16.27 13.32 43.44
C ASN A 8 15.06 14.27 43.32
N SER A 9 15.17 15.51 43.84
CA SER A 9 14.10 16.51 43.74
C SER A 9 14.07 17.21 42.38
N ALA A 10 15.24 17.43 41.76
CA ALA A 10 15.34 18.02 40.43
C ALA A 10 14.83 17.06 39.33
N ASP A 11 15.16 15.76 39.45
CA ASP A 11 14.69 14.74 38.50
C ASP A 11 13.19 14.49 38.58
N SER A 12 12.54 14.64 39.75
CA SER A 12 11.08 14.49 39.89
C SER A 12 10.27 15.63 39.29
N LEU A 13 10.87 16.81 39.09
CA LEU A 13 10.24 17.96 38.43
C LEU A 13 10.39 17.89 36.88
N GLN A 14 11.33 17.07 36.38
CA GLN A 14 11.57 16.86 34.94
C GLN A 14 10.72 15.74 34.31
N GLU A 15 9.88 15.03 35.08
CA GLU A 15 8.98 14.03 34.54
C GLU A 15 8.12 14.67 33.44
N LYS A 16 8.39 14.27 32.17
CA LYS A 16 7.60 14.67 30.98
C LYS A 16 6.11 14.43 31.27
N GLN A 17 5.36 15.46 31.53
CA GLN A 17 3.91 15.34 31.62
C GLN A 17 3.43 14.74 30.29
N THR A 18 2.85 13.55 30.34
CA THR A 18 2.19 12.92 29.19
C THR A 18 0.99 13.81 28.85
N LEU A 19 1.03 14.41 27.65
CA LEU A 19 -0.07 15.18 27.12
C LEU A 19 -1.35 14.34 27.16
N THR A 20 -2.38 14.78 27.84
CA THR A 20 -3.66 14.06 27.85
C THR A 20 -4.38 14.26 26.52
N PHE A 21 -5.20 13.27 26.13
CA PHE A 21 -5.98 13.35 24.89
C PHE A 21 -6.89 14.62 24.87
N ALA A 22 -7.40 15.02 26.03
CA ALA A 22 -8.23 16.23 26.17
C ALA A 22 -7.45 17.50 25.85
N ASP A 23 -6.17 17.58 26.27
CA ASP A 23 -5.31 18.73 25.97
C ASP A 23 -5.03 18.82 24.47
N LEU A 24 -4.64 17.71 23.83
CA LEU A 24 -4.42 17.65 22.39
C LEU A 24 -5.68 18.04 21.61
N TRP A 25 -6.85 17.54 22.03
CA TRP A 25 -8.11 17.90 21.39
C TRP A 25 -8.40 19.40 21.46
N SER A 26 -8.25 20.02 22.65
CA SER A 26 -8.47 21.44 22.84
C SER A 26 -7.53 22.31 21.98
N MET A 27 -6.27 21.86 21.81
CA MET A 27 -5.27 22.53 20.97
C MET A 27 -5.59 22.42 19.49
N CYS A 28 -6.06 21.25 19.04
CA CYS A 28 -6.52 21.03 17.66
C CYS A 28 -7.71 21.93 17.33
N VAL A 29 -8.70 22.01 18.22
CA VAL A 29 -9.88 22.88 18.05
C VAL A 29 -9.50 24.36 17.95
N ARG A 30 -8.50 24.81 18.72
CA ARG A 30 -8.00 26.21 18.63
C ARG A 30 -7.34 26.51 17.27
N ARG A 31 -6.84 25.50 16.55
CA ARG A 31 -6.16 25.63 15.25
C ARG A 31 -6.95 25.01 14.10
N LEU A 32 -8.28 24.99 14.21
CA LEU A 32 -9.18 24.37 13.23
C LEU A 32 -8.95 24.89 11.80
N SER A 33 -8.51 26.14 11.63
CA SER A 33 -8.16 26.73 10.34
C SER A 33 -7.01 26.01 9.63
N TRP A 34 -6.03 25.49 10.38
CA TRP A 34 -4.91 24.72 9.83
C TRP A 34 -5.39 23.36 9.29
N PHE A 35 -6.33 22.73 10.02
CA PHE A 35 -6.96 21.49 9.58
C PHE A 35 -7.80 21.71 8.33
N ALA A 36 -8.62 22.76 8.29
CA ALA A 36 -9.45 23.09 7.14
C ALA A 36 -8.59 23.35 5.88
N LEU A 37 -7.51 24.15 6.02
CA LEU A 37 -6.59 24.44 4.91
C LEU A 37 -5.86 23.18 4.44
N SER A 38 -5.31 22.38 5.36
CA SER A 38 -4.58 21.14 5.03
C SER A 38 -5.48 20.14 4.35
N VAL A 39 -6.70 19.91 4.85
CA VAL A 39 -7.69 19.01 4.25
C VAL A 39 -8.07 19.50 2.85
N PHE A 40 -8.31 20.81 2.68
CA PHE A 40 -8.62 21.38 1.37
C PHE A 40 -7.48 21.15 0.37
N VAL A 41 -6.23 21.41 0.75
CA VAL A 41 -5.05 21.19 -0.10
C VAL A 41 -4.89 19.72 -0.46
N CYS A 42 -4.96 18.81 0.53
CA CYS A 42 -4.81 17.37 0.31
C CYS A 42 -5.94 16.81 -0.59
N LEU A 43 -7.19 17.21 -0.37
CA LEU A 43 -8.31 16.80 -1.21
C LEU A 43 -8.20 17.36 -2.63
N SER A 44 -7.72 18.59 -2.79
CA SER A 44 -7.47 19.21 -4.11
C SER A 44 -6.37 18.46 -4.87
N LEU A 45 -5.27 18.08 -4.20
CA LEU A 45 -4.21 17.26 -4.78
C LEU A 45 -4.71 15.85 -5.14
N GLY A 46 -5.52 15.24 -4.27
CA GLY A 46 -6.16 13.96 -4.54
C GLY A 46 -7.11 14.01 -5.75
N ALA A 47 -7.91 15.06 -5.86
CA ALA A 47 -8.78 15.30 -7.00
C ALA A 47 -7.98 15.52 -8.29
N LEU A 48 -6.92 16.32 -8.24
CA LEU A 48 -6.02 16.55 -9.37
C LEU A 48 -5.33 15.25 -9.84
N TYR A 49 -4.90 14.41 -8.91
CA TYR A 49 -4.34 13.10 -9.22
C TYR A 49 -5.36 12.20 -9.94
N ILE A 50 -6.62 12.14 -9.43
CA ILE A 50 -7.70 11.37 -10.06
C ILE A 50 -8.01 11.88 -11.46
N LEU A 51 -7.99 13.21 -11.66
CA LEU A 51 -8.24 13.83 -12.98
C LEU A 51 -7.11 13.56 -13.98
N LYS A 52 -5.86 13.47 -13.53
CA LYS A 52 -4.69 13.20 -14.40
C LYS A 52 -4.43 11.73 -14.68
N THR A 53 -4.99 10.81 -13.89
CA THR A 53 -4.73 9.38 -14.04
C THR A 53 -5.78 8.75 -14.98
N PRO A 54 -5.36 8.11 -16.09
CA PRO A 54 -6.29 7.45 -17.00
C PRO A 54 -6.99 6.27 -16.30
N PRO A 55 -8.29 6.04 -16.58
CA PRO A 55 -9.03 4.91 -16.02
C PRO A 55 -8.52 3.59 -16.61
N VAL A 56 -8.33 2.58 -15.76
CA VAL A 56 -7.96 1.23 -16.15
C VAL A 56 -9.14 0.30 -15.91
N TYR A 57 -9.44 -0.51 -16.91
CA TYR A 57 -10.54 -1.48 -16.90
C TYR A 57 -9.98 -2.89 -16.86
N THR A 58 -10.69 -3.79 -16.19
CA THR A 58 -10.42 -5.22 -16.22
C THR A 58 -11.40 -5.92 -17.14
N ARG A 59 -10.90 -6.82 -17.97
CA ARG A 59 -11.69 -7.76 -18.76
C ARG A 59 -11.22 -9.17 -18.45
N TYR A 60 -12.13 -10.12 -18.50
CA TYR A 60 -11.86 -11.50 -18.18
C TYR A 60 -12.54 -12.45 -19.18
N ALA A 61 -11.94 -13.63 -19.32
CA ALA A 61 -12.50 -14.76 -20.04
C ALA A 61 -12.18 -16.03 -19.27
N SER A 62 -13.04 -17.03 -19.35
CA SER A 62 -12.80 -18.34 -18.75
C SER A 62 -12.88 -19.41 -19.81
N VAL A 63 -11.85 -20.23 -19.90
CA VAL A 63 -11.67 -21.26 -20.90
C VAL A 63 -11.50 -22.61 -20.23
N LEU A 64 -12.36 -23.57 -20.56
CA LEU A 64 -12.22 -24.96 -20.16
C LEU A 64 -11.24 -25.63 -21.12
N ILE A 65 -10.21 -26.28 -20.61
CA ILE A 65 -9.36 -27.18 -21.36
C ILE A 65 -10.04 -28.55 -21.35
N LYS A 66 -10.37 -29.06 -22.55
CA LYS A 66 -10.92 -30.41 -22.68
C LYS A 66 -9.81 -31.41 -22.38
N GLU A 67 -10.09 -32.35 -21.51
CA GLU A 67 -9.28 -33.55 -21.44
C GLU A 67 -9.52 -34.34 -22.75
N ASP A 68 -8.46 -34.69 -23.45
CA ASP A 68 -8.62 -35.64 -24.58
C ASP A 68 -9.36 -36.86 -24.02
N ALA A 69 -10.62 -37.00 -24.44
CA ALA A 69 -11.38 -38.20 -24.10
C ALA A 69 -10.57 -39.39 -24.58
N LYS A 70 -9.97 -40.12 -23.65
CA LYS A 70 -9.32 -41.38 -23.96
C LYS A 70 -10.28 -42.13 -24.84
N GLY A 71 -9.85 -42.40 -26.08
CA GLY A 71 -10.67 -43.11 -27.02
C GLY A 71 -11.23 -44.37 -26.35
N ASN A 72 -12.54 -44.51 -26.44
CA ASN A 72 -13.29 -45.62 -25.91
C ASN A 72 -12.89 -46.86 -26.78
N THR A 73 -11.64 -47.31 -26.62
CA THR A 73 -11.20 -48.58 -27.18
C THR A 73 -11.76 -49.69 -26.30
N ILE A 74 -12.56 -50.55 -26.90
CA ILE A 74 -13.11 -51.75 -26.37
C ILE A 74 -12.01 -52.59 -25.69
N GLY A 75 -11.83 -52.42 -24.40
CA GLY A 75 -10.73 -53.00 -23.60
C GLY A 75 -10.74 -52.49 -22.15
N GLY A 76 -11.92 -52.13 -21.60
CA GLY A 76 -12.09 -51.36 -20.35
C GLY A 76 -11.59 -52.02 -19.04
N ASP A 77 -11.18 -53.29 -19.03
CA ASP A 77 -10.90 -53.99 -17.74
C ASP A 77 -9.42 -53.94 -17.32
N ILE A 78 -8.50 -53.66 -18.23
CA ILE A 78 -7.04 -53.65 -17.91
C ILE A 78 -6.61 -52.24 -17.47
N GLN A 79 -7.25 -51.18 -17.97
CA GLN A 79 -6.87 -49.80 -17.71
C GLN A 79 -7.34 -49.34 -16.31
N SER A 80 -8.46 -49.88 -15.80
CA SER A 80 -8.95 -49.56 -14.43
C SER A 80 -8.01 -50.15 -13.36
N THR A 81 -7.34 -51.25 -13.66
CA THR A 81 -6.39 -51.91 -12.74
C THR A 81 -5.09 -51.13 -12.59
N PHE A 82 -4.60 -50.50 -13.69
CA PHE A 82 -3.37 -49.71 -13.66
C PHE A 82 -3.57 -48.27 -13.14
N SER A 83 -4.76 -47.69 -13.30
CA SER A 83 -5.07 -46.38 -12.69
C SER A 83 -5.16 -46.49 -11.15
N ASN A 84 -5.61 -47.61 -10.61
CA ASN A 84 -5.65 -47.89 -9.19
C ASN A 84 -4.27 -48.12 -8.55
N LEU A 85 -3.27 -48.42 -9.37
CA LEU A 85 -1.87 -48.59 -8.92
C LEU A 85 -1.03 -47.29 -9.03
N GLY A 86 -1.65 -46.14 -9.36
CA GLY A 86 -0.97 -44.84 -9.37
C GLY A 86 0.05 -44.65 -10.49
N LEU A 87 0.11 -45.57 -11.47
CA LEU A 87 1.14 -45.61 -12.55
C LEU A 87 0.69 -44.87 -13.81
N VAL A 88 -0.53 -44.35 -13.89
CA VAL A 88 -1.01 -43.59 -15.05
C VAL A 88 -1.76 -42.36 -14.57
N ALA A 89 -1.05 -41.29 -14.27
CA ALA A 89 -1.59 -39.97 -14.21
C ALA A 89 -1.56 -39.34 -15.61
N SER A 90 -2.55 -39.62 -16.43
CA SER A 90 -2.79 -38.87 -17.66
C SER A 90 -3.62 -37.61 -17.32
N ASN A 91 -3.06 -36.75 -16.53
CA ASN A 91 -3.59 -35.38 -16.40
C ASN A 91 -2.93 -34.57 -17.49
N VAL A 92 -3.71 -34.04 -18.43
CA VAL A 92 -3.30 -32.83 -19.14
C VAL A 92 -2.86 -31.86 -18.05
N ASN A 93 -1.56 -31.56 -18.01
CA ASN A 93 -1.06 -30.71 -16.93
C ASN A 93 -1.54 -29.28 -17.24
N VAL A 94 -2.71 -28.91 -16.71
CA VAL A 94 -3.33 -27.60 -16.95
C VAL A 94 -2.36 -26.46 -16.58
N ASN A 95 -1.39 -26.75 -15.70
CA ASN A 95 -0.34 -25.78 -15.39
C ASN A 95 0.57 -25.50 -16.61
N ASN A 96 0.81 -26.49 -17.47
CA ASN A 96 1.56 -26.29 -18.72
C ASN A 96 0.76 -25.39 -19.68
N GLU A 97 -0.56 -25.55 -19.72
CA GLU A 97 -1.42 -24.72 -20.57
C GLU A 97 -1.50 -23.27 -20.04
N ILE A 98 -1.43 -23.08 -18.72
CA ILE A 98 -1.31 -21.74 -18.11
C ILE A 98 -0.01 -21.06 -18.59
N LEU A 99 1.10 -21.78 -18.58
CA LEU A 99 2.38 -21.27 -19.08
C LEU A 99 2.34 -21.00 -20.58
N ASN A 100 1.64 -21.82 -21.33
CA ASN A 100 1.44 -21.64 -22.76
C ASN A 100 0.66 -20.36 -23.06
N PHE A 101 -0.47 -20.13 -22.38
CA PHE A 101 -1.24 -18.86 -22.50
C PHE A 101 -0.43 -17.63 -22.06
N ALA A 102 0.47 -17.78 -21.11
CA ALA A 102 1.35 -16.71 -20.63
C ALA A 102 2.61 -16.52 -21.49
N SER A 103 2.80 -17.35 -22.53
CA SER A 103 3.99 -17.34 -23.37
C SER A 103 4.14 -16.00 -24.11
N PRO A 104 5.35 -15.41 -24.12
CA PRO A 104 5.64 -14.23 -24.93
C PRO A 104 5.40 -14.42 -26.41
N ASP A 105 5.65 -15.63 -26.94
CA ASP A 105 5.51 -15.92 -28.36
C ASP A 105 4.06 -15.87 -28.82
N MET A 106 3.15 -16.41 -28.01
CA MET A 106 1.71 -16.25 -28.27
C MET A 106 1.29 -14.79 -28.29
N MET A 107 1.80 -14.00 -27.34
CA MET A 107 1.49 -12.57 -27.29
C MET A 107 2.10 -11.79 -28.46
N ILE A 108 3.26 -12.20 -28.99
CA ILE A 108 3.84 -11.61 -30.21
C ILE A 108 2.89 -11.79 -31.39
N GLU A 109 2.33 -12.98 -31.56
CA GLU A 109 1.38 -13.24 -32.64
C GLU A 109 0.08 -12.43 -32.47
N VAL A 110 -0.43 -12.31 -31.26
CA VAL A 110 -1.58 -11.46 -30.95
C VAL A 110 -1.29 -9.99 -31.27
N VAL A 111 -0.11 -9.49 -30.88
CA VAL A 111 0.33 -8.11 -31.18
C VAL A 111 0.39 -7.86 -32.68
N LYS A 112 0.96 -8.79 -33.46
CA LYS A 112 1.04 -8.68 -34.93
C LYS A 112 -0.34 -8.63 -35.58
N ARG A 113 -1.26 -9.54 -35.18
CA ARG A 113 -2.59 -9.64 -35.78
C ARG A 113 -3.52 -8.48 -35.45
N LEU A 114 -3.36 -7.90 -34.25
CA LEU A 114 -4.18 -6.78 -33.79
C LEU A 114 -3.48 -5.41 -33.97
N HIS A 115 -2.27 -5.38 -34.57
CA HIS A 115 -1.44 -4.18 -34.78
C HIS A 115 -1.23 -3.37 -33.49
N LEU A 116 -0.96 -4.07 -32.37
CA LEU A 116 -0.80 -3.46 -31.06
C LEU A 116 0.60 -2.86 -30.83
N GLU A 117 1.51 -3.00 -31.77
CA GLU A 117 2.80 -2.31 -31.80
C GLU A 117 2.63 -0.80 -31.93
N THR A 118 1.51 -0.33 -32.51
CA THR A 118 1.18 1.08 -32.69
C THR A 118 0.11 1.51 -31.70
N GLU A 119 0.44 2.46 -30.84
CA GLU A 119 -0.47 3.04 -29.83
C GLU A 119 -0.89 4.45 -30.25
N TYR A 120 -2.17 4.73 -30.17
CA TYR A 120 -2.79 6.00 -30.54
C TYR A 120 -3.33 6.70 -29.31
N LYS A 121 -2.86 7.95 -29.03
CA LYS A 121 -3.27 8.76 -27.89
C LYS A 121 -3.79 10.11 -28.39
N LEU A 122 -5.05 10.38 -28.15
CA LEU A 122 -5.65 11.67 -28.45
C LEU A 122 -5.38 12.63 -27.30
N GLU A 123 -4.81 13.80 -27.61
CA GLU A 123 -4.57 14.86 -26.64
C GLU A 123 -5.88 15.29 -25.99
N HIS A 124 -5.92 15.30 -24.64
CA HIS A 124 -7.06 15.73 -23.86
C HIS A 124 -6.62 16.59 -22.68
N ARG A 125 -7.50 17.44 -22.18
CA ARG A 125 -7.20 18.47 -21.15
C ARG A 125 -6.50 17.94 -19.90
N PHE A 126 -6.80 16.74 -19.44
CA PHE A 126 -6.29 16.19 -18.17
C PHE A 126 -5.37 14.99 -18.38
N TYR A 127 -5.68 14.09 -19.29
CA TYR A 127 -4.85 12.93 -19.67
C TYR A 127 -5.15 12.53 -21.10
N ASP A 128 -4.16 11.99 -21.79
CA ASP A 128 -4.33 11.53 -23.17
C ASP A 128 -5.22 10.29 -23.25
N ARG A 129 -6.23 10.35 -24.09
CA ARG A 129 -7.17 9.25 -24.29
C ARG A 129 -6.62 8.25 -25.29
N THR A 130 -6.40 6.99 -24.88
CA THR A 130 -5.99 5.91 -25.77
C THR A 130 -7.16 5.51 -26.66
N LEU A 131 -6.99 5.64 -27.98
CA LEU A 131 -7.92 5.18 -29.00
C LEU A 131 -7.51 3.80 -29.52
N TYR A 132 -8.49 2.97 -29.93
CA TYR A 132 -8.25 1.64 -30.46
C TYR A 132 -9.42 1.18 -31.34
N GLY A 133 -9.11 0.37 -32.37
CA GLY A 133 -10.09 -0.30 -33.23
C GLY A 133 -11.07 0.68 -33.89
N SER A 134 -12.36 0.42 -33.73
CA SER A 134 -13.42 1.23 -34.35
C SER A 134 -13.52 2.67 -33.87
N SER A 135 -12.77 3.06 -32.82
CA SER A 135 -12.71 4.45 -32.34
C SER A 135 -11.59 5.27 -32.96
N LEU A 136 -10.73 4.67 -33.79
CA LEU A 136 -9.64 5.36 -34.48
C LEU A 136 -10.18 6.20 -35.66
N PRO A 137 -9.90 7.51 -35.70
CA PRO A 137 -10.27 8.35 -36.83
C PRO A 137 -9.41 8.09 -38.08
N LEU A 138 -8.18 7.63 -37.90
CA LEU A 138 -7.24 7.18 -38.93
C LEU A 138 -6.29 6.11 -38.38
N THR A 139 -5.70 5.34 -39.28
CA THR A 139 -4.64 4.36 -38.97
C THR A 139 -3.32 4.77 -39.62
N VAL A 140 -2.20 4.42 -39.01
CA VAL A 140 -0.86 4.74 -39.53
C VAL A 140 -0.04 3.46 -39.63
N TYR A 141 0.41 3.16 -40.86
CA TYR A 141 1.23 2.00 -41.16
C TYR A 141 2.66 2.44 -41.49
N PHE A 142 3.63 1.95 -40.73
CA PHE A 142 5.05 2.19 -40.98
C PHE A 142 5.60 1.09 -41.89
N LEU A 143 5.96 1.44 -43.15
CA LEU A 143 6.33 0.46 -44.16
C LEU A 143 7.80 0.03 -44.08
N ASP A 144 8.70 0.92 -43.64
CA ASP A 144 10.14 0.72 -43.69
C ASP A 144 10.78 0.46 -42.32
N LEU A 145 10.00 0.45 -41.24
CA LEU A 145 10.54 0.24 -39.90
C LEU A 145 10.68 -1.26 -39.58
N GLY A 146 11.84 -1.62 -39.03
CA GLY A 146 12.13 -2.96 -38.57
C GLY A 146 11.28 -3.40 -37.36
N ASN A 147 11.31 -4.71 -37.09
CA ASN A 147 10.50 -5.35 -36.03
C ASN A 147 10.85 -4.88 -34.60
N SER A 148 12.08 -4.36 -34.40
CA SER A 148 12.56 -3.87 -33.10
C SER A 148 12.51 -2.34 -32.95
N ASP A 149 12.22 -1.60 -34.04
CA ASP A 149 12.32 -0.16 -34.04
C ASP A 149 11.18 0.50 -33.27
N ARG A 150 11.54 1.56 -32.56
CA ARG A 150 10.60 2.45 -31.90
C ARG A 150 10.51 3.76 -32.66
N ALA A 151 9.30 4.20 -32.91
CA ALA A 151 9.05 5.46 -33.57
C ALA A 151 7.91 6.21 -32.88
N SER A 152 7.95 7.52 -32.90
CA SER A 152 6.81 8.35 -32.51
C SER A 152 6.67 9.54 -33.42
N LEU A 153 5.43 9.98 -33.61
CA LEU A 153 5.06 11.15 -34.38
C LEU A 153 3.74 11.71 -33.84
N ASP A 154 3.48 12.97 -34.17
CA ASP A 154 2.21 13.63 -33.91
C ASP A 154 1.48 13.89 -35.20
N VAL A 155 0.17 13.64 -35.21
CA VAL A 155 -0.72 13.92 -36.35
C VAL A 155 -1.70 15.01 -35.96
N ASN A 156 -1.71 16.09 -36.68
CA ASN A 156 -2.60 17.23 -36.48
C ASN A 156 -3.58 17.37 -37.66
N PRO A 157 -4.89 17.58 -37.39
CA PRO A 157 -5.84 17.82 -38.44
C PRO A 157 -5.64 19.22 -39.04
N GLU A 158 -5.84 19.34 -40.38
CA GLU A 158 -5.92 20.61 -41.10
C GLU A 158 -7.37 20.90 -41.47
N ALA A 159 -7.67 22.19 -41.77
CA ALA A 159 -9.04 22.63 -42.06
C ALA A 159 -9.62 22.05 -43.37
N ASP A 160 -8.75 21.61 -44.27
CA ASP A 160 -9.10 21.08 -45.61
C ASP A 160 -9.28 19.53 -45.60
N GLY A 161 -9.29 18.88 -44.43
CA GLY A 161 -9.42 17.43 -44.32
C GLY A 161 -8.10 16.66 -44.52
N ARG A 162 -6.97 17.38 -44.65
CA ARG A 162 -5.62 16.79 -44.65
C ARG A 162 -5.10 16.66 -43.23
N TYR A 163 -3.99 15.95 -43.10
CA TYR A 163 -3.31 15.73 -41.84
C TYR A 163 -1.84 16.11 -41.93
N THR A 164 -1.36 16.91 -40.99
CA THR A 164 0.07 17.24 -40.86
C THR A 164 0.74 16.32 -39.84
N LEU A 165 1.77 15.59 -40.28
CA LEU A 165 2.66 14.79 -39.46
C LEU A 165 3.87 15.63 -39.04
N ASN A 166 4.21 15.61 -37.77
CA ASN A 166 5.36 16.35 -37.23
C ASN A 166 5.94 15.63 -36.01
N ARG A 167 7.00 16.21 -35.38
CA ARG A 167 7.67 15.71 -34.17
C ARG A 167 8.15 14.28 -34.30
N PHE A 168 8.76 13.96 -35.42
CA PHE A 168 9.28 12.63 -35.69
C PHE A 168 10.42 12.24 -34.74
N LYS A 169 10.38 11.04 -34.20
CA LYS A 169 11.42 10.48 -33.34
C LYS A 169 11.62 9.01 -33.68
N LEU A 170 12.86 8.63 -33.97
CA LEU A 170 13.28 7.26 -34.21
C LEU A 170 14.16 6.78 -33.06
N ASN A 171 13.86 5.64 -32.50
CA ASN A 171 14.57 4.98 -31.41
C ASN A 171 14.91 5.96 -30.25
N THR A 172 16.17 6.07 -29.84
CA THR A 172 16.67 7.01 -28.80
C THR A 172 17.10 8.36 -29.39
N GLY A 173 16.88 8.60 -30.69
CA GLY A 173 17.25 9.83 -31.38
C GLY A 173 16.55 11.06 -30.83
N LYS A 174 17.04 12.25 -31.23
CA LYS A 174 16.38 13.52 -30.92
C LYS A 174 15.07 13.65 -31.71
N VAL A 175 14.11 14.37 -31.14
CA VAL A 175 12.84 14.68 -31.82
C VAL A 175 13.12 15.68 -32.93
N ASP A 176 12.82 15.30 -34.18
CA ASP A 176 12.78 16.25 -35.28
C ASP A 176 11.47 17.08 -35.21
N LYS A 177 11.61 18.33 -34.87
CA LYS A 177 10.51 19.31 -34.80
C LYS A 177 10.39 20.19 -36.04
N ALA A 178 11.39 20.16 -36.90
CA ALA A 178 11.49 21.07 -38.06
C ALA A 178 10.69 20.52 -39.24
N THR A 179 10.75 19.20 -39.46
CA THR A 179 10.09 18.57 -40.60
C THR A 179 8.58 18.45 -40.35
N LYS A 180 7.80 18.91 -41.32
CA LYS A 180 6.33 18.73 -41.38
C LYS A 180 6.00 18.13 -42.72
N VAL A 181 5.17 17.09 -42.71
CA VAL A 181 4.71 16.39 -43.91
C VAL A 181 3.18 16.38 -43.89
N SER A 182 2.53 16.92 -44.90
CA SER A 182 1.08 16.95 -45.00
C SER A 182 0.58 15.99 -46.07
N GLY A 183 -0.50 15.25 -45.78
CA GLY A 183 -1.13 14.31 -46.71
C GLY A 183 -2.57 14.02 -46.36
N ALA A 184 -3.27 13.41 -47.32
CA ALA A 184 -4.63 12.93 -47.13
C ALA A 184 -4.66 11.43 -46.71
N VAL A 185 -5.82 10.98 -46.25
CA VAL A 185 -6.05 9.55 -46.03
C VAL A 185 -5.92 8.79 -47.35
N GLY A 186 -5.15 7.72 -47.37
CA GLY A 186 -4.81 6.93 -48.55
C GLY A 186 -3.42 7.24 -49.13
N ASP A 187 -2.80 8.37 -48.73
CA ASP A 187 -1.49 8.76 -49.24
C ASP A 187 -0.36 7.97 -48.52
N THR A 188 0.67 7.63 -49.32
CA THR A 188 1.95 7.15 -48.79
C THR A 188 2.92 8.33 -48.74
N LEU A 189 3.34 8.70 -47.55
CA LEU A 189 4.14 9.89 -47.29
C LEU A 189 5.60 9.51 -47.00
N GLU A 190 6.54 10.22 -47.62
CA GLU A 190 7.97 10.10 -47.25
C GLU A 190 8.25 10.96 -46.02
N THR A 191 8.74 10.35 -44.96
CA THR A 191 8.99 11.00 -43.68
C THR A 191 10.38 10.65 -43.16
N PRO A 192 10.91 11.35 -42.14
CA PRO A 192 12.16 10.99 -41.47
C PRO A 192 12.15 9.58 -40.83
N LEU A 193 10.97 8.97 -40.70
CA LEU A 193 10.78 7.58 -40.21
C LEU A 193 10.64 6.55 -41.32
N GLY A 194 10.89 6.93 -42.58
CA GLY A 194 10.58 6.14 -43.77
C GLY A 194 9.18 6.42 -44.31
N ARG A 195 8.73 5.54 -45.20
CA ARG A 195 7.41 5.65 -45.83
C ARG A 195 6.30 5.28 -44.82
N ILE A 196 5.32 6.15 -44.74
CA ILE A 196 4.14 6.02 -43.88
C ILE A 196 2.89 6.05 -44.71
N LEU A 197 2.03 5.05 -44.60
CA LEU A 197 0.71 5.03 -45.23
C LEU A 197 -0.35 5.49 -44.18
N LEU A 198 -1.15 6.49 -44.56
CA LEU A 198 -2.31 6.95 -43.81
C LEU A 198 -3.55 6.15 -44.23
N GLY A 199 -3.98 5.22 -43.39
CA GLY A 199 -5.18 4.42 -43.61
C GLY A 199 -6.46 5.12 -43.13
N ALA A 200 -7.57 4.85 -43.78
CA ALA A 200 -8.88 5.32 -43.37
C ALA A 200 -9.34 4.69 -42.06
N SER A 201 -10.24 5.37 -41.37
CA SER A 201 -10.97 4.77 -40.24
C SER A 201 -11.73 3.51 -40.67
N SER A 202 -11.69 2.49 -39.85
CA SER A 202 -12.52 1.29 -40.07
C SER A 202 -14.01 1.55 -39.84
N ASN A 203 -14.37 2.66 -39.21
CA ASN A 203 -15.74 3.05 -38.93
C ASN A 203 -16.04 4.46 -39.46
N PRO A 204 -16.83 4.60 -40.52
CA PRO A 204 -17.17 5.88 -41.13
C PRO A 204 -17.92 6.85 -40.19
N ALA A 205 -18.53 6.34 -39.13
CA ALA A 205 -19.27 7.15 -38.16
C ALA A 205 -18.37 7.83 -37.09
N VAL A 206 -17.07 7.59 -37.12
CA VAL A 206 -16.14 8.26 -36.21
C VAL A 206 -15.94 9.72 -36.63
N ALA A 207 -16.11 10.62 -35.63
CA ALA A 207 -15.88 12.04 -35.90
C ALA A 207 -14.43 12.28 -36.38
N PRO A 208 -14.25 13.25 -37.31
CA PRO A 208 -12.90 13.63 -37.72
C PRO A 208 -12.02 14.01 -36.55
N LEU A 209 -10.71 13.85 -36.71
CA LEU A 209 -9.73 14.23 -35.71
C LEU A 209 -9.88 15.70 -35.34
N SER A 210 -10.09 16.01 -34.05
CA SER A 210 -10.31 17.40 -33.58
C SER A 210 -9.16 17.93 -32.70
N ALA A 211 -8.20 17.07 -32.35
CA ALA A 211 -7.04 17.41 -31.51
C ALA A 211 -5.82 16.61 -31.97
N THR A 212 -4.64 16.95 -31.47
CA THR A 212 -3.39 16.24 -31.80
C THR A 212 -3.48 14.76 -31.42
N LEU A 213 -3.14 13.89 -32.36
CA LEU A 213 -3.04 12.45 -32.15
C LEU A 213 -1.58 12.06 -32.04
N HIS A 214 -1.17 11.68 -30.84
CA HIS A 214 0.16 11.15 -30.57
C HIS A 214 0.22 9.67 -30.93
N ILE A 215 1.08 9.32 -31.86
CA ILE A 215 1.26 7.95 -32.33
C ILE A 215 2.63 7.46 -31.90
N THR A 216 2.66 6.31 -31.24
CA THR A 216 3.90 5.66 -30.80
C THR A 216 3.91 4.24 -31.27
N ARG A 217 4.90 3.85 -32.08
CA ARG A 217 5.20 2.48 -32.46
C ARG A 217 6.29 1.94 -31.55
N SER A 218 6.11 0.74 -31.06
CA SER A 218 7.10 -0.02 -30.29
C SER A 218 7.39 -1.34 -31.04
N GLY A 219 8.60 -1.88 -30.89
CA GLY A 219 8.90 -3.20 -31.48
C GLY A 219 7.96 -4.29 -30.97
N TYR A 220 7.72 -5.32 -31.78
CA TYR A 220 6.78 -6.41 -31.47
C TYR A 220 7.06 -7.06 -30.12
N TYR A 221 8.32 -7.40 -29.85
CA TYR A 221 8.72 -8.02 -28.58
C TYR A 221 8.44 -7.12 -27.37
N SER A 222 8.74 -5.83 -27.47
CA SER A 222 8.50 -4.89 -26.37
C SER A 222 6.99 -4.68 -26.12
N SER A 223 6.19 -4.65 -27.20
CA SER A 223 4.73 -4.57 -27.11
C SER A 223 4.15 -5.86 -26.51
N ALA A 224 4.58 -7.03 -26.99
CA ALA A 224 4.16 -8.31 -26.43
C ALA A 224 4.47 -8.44 -24.94
N ARG A 225 5.67 -8.04 -24.50
CA ARG A 225 6.04 -8.03 -23.09
C ARG A 225 5.16 -7.12 -22.24
N ARG A 226 4.78 -5.96 -22.78
CA ARG A 226 3.85 -5.05 -22.10
C ARG A 226 2.47 -5.66 -21.91
N PHE A 227 1.90 -6.28 -22.97
CA PHE A 227 0.59 -6.91 -22.90
C PHE A 227 0.60 -8.20 -22.09
N ALA A 228 1.65 -9.01 -22.18
CA ALA A 228 1.85 -10.19 -21.32
C ALA A 228 1.93 -9.80 -19.84
N GLY A 229 2.60 -8.68 -19.50
CA GLY A 229 2.64 -8.16 -18.13
C GLY A 229 1.29 -7.65 -17.63
N ALA A 230 0.38 -7.24 -18.52
CA ALA A 230 -0.98 -6.83 -18.19
C ALA A 230 -1.97 -8.02 -18.09
N LEU A 231 -1.60 -9.17 -18.67
CA LEU A 231 -2.36 -10.42 -18.63
C LEU A 231 -2.06 -11.19 -17.34
N LYS A 232 -3.09 -11.68 -16.70
CA LYS A 232 -3.00 -12.64 -15.60
C LYS A 232 -3.70 -13.91 -16.02
N VAL A 233 -3.00 -15.02 -15.93
CA VAL A 233 -3.49 -16.36 -16.25
C VAL A 233 -3.47 -17.19 -14.99
N GLY A 234 -4.55 -17.90 -14.68
CA GLY A 234 -4.62 -18.73 -13.49
C GLY A 234 -5.78 -19.71 -13.54
N LEU A 235 -5.79 -20.69 -12.63
CA LEU A 235 -6.91 -21.61 -12.49
C LEU A 235 -8.09 -20.90 -11.81
N ALA A 236 -9.29 -21.12 -12.32
CA ALA A 236 -10.52 -20.68 -11.65
C ALA A 236 -10.69 -21.37 -10.29
N ASN A 237 -10.30 -22.65 -10.20
CA ASN A 237 -10.25 -23.44 -8.98
C ASN A 237 -9.11 -24.49 -9.11
N LYS A 238 -8.43 -24.82 -7.99
CA LYS A 238 -7.32 -25.80 -7.96
C LYS A 238 -7.69 -27.19 -8.46
N GLN A 239 -8.97 -27.55 -8.47
CA GLN A 239 -9.49 -28.84 -8.89
C GLN A 239 -10.19 -28.81 -10.25
N ALA A 240 -10.24 -27.64 -10.91
CA ALA A 240 -10.93 -27.48 -12.19
C ALA A 240 -9.92 -27.29 -13.32
N THR A 241 -10.27 -27.82 -14.50
CA THR A 241 -9.51 -27.61 -15.75
C THR A 241 -9.89 -26.32 -16.47
N VAL A 242 -10.38 -25.33 -15.70
CA VAL A 242 -10.81 -24.01 -16.19
C VAL A 242 -9.73 -22.98 -15.93
N ILE A 243 -9.27 -22.34 -16.97
CA ILE A 243 -8.30 -21.27 -16.93
C ILE A 243 -9.01 -19.93 -17.02
N ASP A 244 -8.77 -19.07 -16.04
CA ASP A 244 -9.21 -17.68 -16.05
C ASP A 244 -8.10 -16.78 -16.62
N LEU A 245 -8.47 -16.05 -17.66
CA LEU A 245 -7.66 -15.04 -18.31
C LEU A 245 -8.19 -13.66 -17.89
N THR A 246 -7.36 -12.85 -17.25
CA THR A 246 -7.74 -11.51 -16.80
C THR A 246 -6.76 -10.50 -17.37
N MET A 247 -7.28 -9.45 -18.02
CA MET A 247 -6.47 -8.39 -18.61
C MET A 247 -6.89 -7.01 -18.14
N ASN A 248 -5.89 -6.20 -17.78
CA ASN A 248 -6.06 -4.81 -17.40
C ASN A 248 -5.59 -3.89 -18.52
N ASP A 249 -6.47 -3.01 -18.98
CA ASP A 249 -6.14 -2.04 -20.05
C ASP A 249 -6.89 -0.73 -19.83
N VAL A 250 -6.34 0.36 -20.35
CA VAL A 250 -7.00 1.68 -20.38
C VAL A 250 -8.14 1.71 -21.42
N ASN A 251 -8.10 0.84 -22.44
CA ASN A 251 -9.16 0.68 -23.42
C ASN A 251 -9.85 -0.68 -23.24
N PRO A 252 -11.13 -0.70 -22.83
CA PRO A 252 -11.84 -1.97 -22.54
C PRO A 252 -12.02 -2.85 -23.76
N GLN A 253 -12.20 -2.28 -24.97
CA GLN A 253 -12.36 -3.05 -26.20
C GLN A 253 -11.06 -3.73 -26.59
N ARG A 254 -9.92 -3.04 -26.47
CA ARG A 254 -8.60 -3.62 -26.72
C ARG A 254 -8.33 -4.84 -25.83
N ALA A 255 -8.69 -4.75 -24.55
CA ALA A 255 -8.55 -5.89 -23.65
C ALA A 255 -9.41 -7.10 -24.07
N VAL A 256 -10.65 -6.87 -24.53
CA VAL A 256 -11.53 -7.93 -25.05
C VAL A 256 -10.94 -8.56 -26.30
N ASP A 257 -10.47 -7.75 -27.25
CA ASP A 257 -9.91 -8.22 -28.52
C ASP A 257 -8.60 -9.02 -28.30
N VAL A 258 -7.75 -8.56 -27.37
CA VAL A 258 -6.52 -9.29 -27.00
C VAL A 258 -6.84 -10.65 -26.39
N LEU A 259 -7.81 -10.73 -25.47
CA LEU A 259 -8.23 -12.02 -24.88
C LEU A 259 -8.85 -12.94 -25.93
N SER A 260 -9.69 -12.40 -26.82
CA SER A 260 -10.30 -13.18 -27.91
C SER A 260 -9.25 -13.70 -28.88
N MET A 261 -8.33 -12.84 -29.30
CA MET A 261 -7.26 -13.21 -30.24
C MET A 261 -6.30 -14.21 -29.59
N LEU A 262 -5.98 -14.07 -28.31
CA LEU A 262 -5.12 -14.99 -27.56
C LEU A 262 -5.71 -16.40 -27.53
N ILE A 263 -7.03 -16.52 -27.28
CA ILE A 263 -7.73 -17.81 -27.32
C ILE A 263 -7.70 -18.39 -28.74
N ASN A 264 -7.88 -17.56 -29.75
CA ASN A 264 -7.83 -18.02 -31.14
C ASN A 264 -6.43 -18.51 -31.54
N VAL A 265 -5.40 -17.73 -31.23
CA VAL A 265 -3.99 -18.12 -31.49
C VAL A 265 -3.61 -19.41 -30.76
N TYR A 266 -4.06 -19.56 -29.50
CA TYR A 266 -3.86 -20.80 -28.77
C TYR A 266 -4.51 -21.98 -29.51
N ASN A 267 -5.77 -21.88 -29.94
CA ASN A 267 -6.48 -22.92 -30.63
C ASN A 267 -5.84 -23.30 -32.00
N GLU A 268 -5.42 -22.26 -32.74
CA GLU A 268 -4.73 -22.47 -34.01
C GLU A 268 -3.39 -23.18 -33.82
N ASN A 269 -2.60 -22.77 -32.84
CA ASN A 269 -1.32 -23.43 -32.54
C ASN A 269 -1.55 -24.86 -32.09
N TRP A 270 -2.55 -25.13 -31.24
CA TRP A 270 -2.87 -26.47 -30.80
C TRP A 270 -3.26 -27.37 -31.98
N ILE A 271 -4.08 -26.90 -32.95
CA ILE A 271 -4.41 -27.65 -34.18
C ILE A 271 -3.16 -27.86 -35.02
N LYS A 272 -2.32 -26.85 -35.21
CA LYS A 272 -1.08 -26.96 -35.99
C LYS A 272 -0.16 -28.04 -35.40
N ASP A 273 0.04 -28.03 -34.09
CA ASP A 273 0.87 -29.01 -33.39
C ASP A 273 0.29 -30.42 -33.51
N LYS A 274 -1.03 -30.57 -33.30
CA LYS A 274 -1.70 -31.86 -33.45
C LYS A 274 -1.57 -32.41 -34.88
N ASN A 275 -1.80 -31.56 -35.89
CA ASN A 275 -1.65 -31.93 -37.29
C ASN A 275 -0.20 -32.30 -37.65
N GLN A 276 0.78 -31.62 -37.08
CA GLN A 276 2.20 -31.92 -37.33
C GLN A 276 2.58 -33.28 -36.76
N ILE A 277 2.11 -33.61 -35.55
CA ILE A 277 2.31 -34.94 -34.95
C ILE A 277 1.64 -36.02 -35.78
N THR A 278 0.36 -35.76 -36.21
CA THR A 278 -0.40 -36.69 -37.06
C THR A 278 0.28 -36.93 -38.41
N ALA A 279 0.79 -35.86 -39.02
CA ALA A 279 1.52 -35.97 -40.30
C ALA A 279 2.81 -36.83 -40.15
N SER A 280 3.60 -36.60 -39.08
CA SER A 280 4.78 -37.44 -38.82
C SER A 280 4.42 -38.91 -38.57
N THR A 281 3.27 -39.15 -37.87
CA THR A 281 2.77 -40.51 -37.65
C THR A 281 2.35 -41.18 -38.96
N ASN A 282 1.68 -40.43 -39.85
CA ASN A 282 1.29 -40.95 -41.18
C ASN A 282 2.51 -41.26 -42.07
N GLU A 283 3.52 -40.41 -42.05
CA GLU A 283 4.79 -40.67 -42.76
C GLU A 283 5.42 -41.96 -42.26
N PHE A 284 5.57 -42.14 -40.93
CA PHE A 284 6.07 -43.34 -40.30
C PHE A 284 5.29 -44.60 -40.73
N ILE A 285 3.95 -44.57 -40.67
CA ILE A 285 3.10 -45.73 -41.04
C ILE A 285 3.22 -46.01 -42.52
N SER A 286 3.28 -44.98 -43.37
CA SER A 286 3.38 -45.16 -44.82
C SER A 286 4.71 -45.81 -45.25
N GLU A 287 5.84 -45.36 -44.67
CA GLU A 287 7.14 -45.99 -44.86
C GLU A 287 7.12 -47.49 -44.47
N ARG A 288 6.47 -47.78 -43.32
CA ARG A 288 6.38 -49.15 -42.82
C ARG A 288 5.47 -50.01 -43.68
N LEU A 289 4.36 -49.51 -44.19
CA LEU A 289 3.46 -50.17 -45.10
C LEU A 289 4.22 -50.58 -46.38
N GLN A 290 5.01 -49.69 -46.96
CA GLN A 290 5.81 -49.98 -48.18
C GLN A 290 6.82 -51.14 -47.95
N VAL A 291 7.48 -51.15 -46.78
CA VAL A 291 8.40 -52.21 -46.40
C VAL A 291 7.66 -53.56 -46.28
N ILE A 292 6.54 -53.58 -45.54
CA ILE A 292 5.75 -54.83 -45.36
C ILE A 292 5.14 -55.34 -46.67
N GLU A 293 4.66 -54.41 -47.53
CA GLU A 293 4.16 -54.78 -48.85
C GLU A 293 5.23 -55.52 -49.70
N SER A 294 6.45 -54.98 -49.71
CA SER A 294 7.58 -55.64 -50.39
C SER A 294 7.88 -56.97 -49.75
N GLU A 295 7.99 -57.08 -48.44
CA GLU A 295 8.26 -58.32 -47.72
C GLU A 295 7.16 -59.39 -47.91
N LEU A 296 5.86 -58.94 -47.98
CA LEU A 296 4.71 -59.82 -48.23
C LEU A 296 4.78 -60.37 -49.63
N GLY A 297 5.12 -59.55 -50.66
CA GLY A 297 5.32 -59.97 -52.05
C GLY A 297 6.41 -61.00 -52.20
N ASP A 298 7.50 -60.87 -51.45
CA ASP A 298 8.59 -61.89 -51.49
C ASP A 298 8.15 -63.20 -50.87
N VAL A 299 7.38 -63.22 -49.79
CA VAL A 299 6.86 -64.47 -49.21
C VAL A 299 5.82 -65.11 -50.11
N ASP A 300 4.92 -64.31 -50.70
CA ASP A 300 3.92 -64.81 -51.67
C ASP A 300 4.55 -65.48 -52.89
N ASN A 301 5.61 -64.84 -53.41
CA ASN A 301 6.37 -65.39 -54.48
C ASN A 301 7.07 -66.73 -54.08
N THR A 302 7.57 -66.84 -52.86
CA THR A 302 8.17 -68.00 -52.29
C THR A 302 7.19 -69.15 -52.14
N ILE A 303 6.03 -68.90 -51.60
CA ILE A 303 4.93 -69.86 -51.46
C ILE A 303 4.42 -70.31 -52.79
N THR A 304 4.28 -69.46 -53.81
CA THR A 304 3.80 -69.74 -55.14
C THR A 304 4.79 -70.65 -55.87
N LYS A 305 6.08 -70.31 -55.80
CA LYS A 305 7.15 -71.16 -56.34
C LYS A 305 7.19 -72.53 -55.68
N PHE A 306 6.98 -72.57 -54.33
CA PHE A 306 7.03 -73.89 -53.64
C PHE A 306 5.79 -74.75 -53.99
N LYS A 307 4.58 -74.19 -54.06
CA LYS A 307 3.31 -74.89 -54.43
C LYS A 307 3.39 -75.39 -55.89
N SER A 308 3.93 -74.63 -56.81
CA SER A 308 4.07 -74.98 -58.22
C SER A 308 5.11 -76.07 -58.43
N ALA A 309 6.20 -76.09 -57.69
CA ALA A 309 7.27 -77.13 -57.83
C ALA A 309 6.85 -78.51 -57.24
N ASN A 310 5.96 -78.57 -56.28
CA ASN A 310 5.65 -79.78 -55.52
C ASN A 310 4.29 -80.46 -55.83
N ARG A 311 3.43 -79.91 -56.75
CA ARG A 311 2.15 -80.46 -57.21
C ARG A 311 1.28 -81.03 -56.09
N MET A 312 1.06 -80.29 -54.95
CA MET A 312 0.32 -80.81 -53.81
C MET A 312 -1.09 -80.27 -53.72
N PRO A 313 -2.13 -81.07 -53.68
CA PRO A 313 -3.44 -80.73 -53.26
C PRO A 313 -3.66 -81.15 -51.80
N ASN A 314 -4.23 -80.28 -51.07
CA ASN A 314 -5.04 -80.34 -49.83
C ASN A 314 -4.96 -81.61 -48.94
N ILE A 315 -4.33 -81.54 -47.81
CA ILE A 315 -4.44 -82.53 -46.74
C ILE A 315 -5.37 -82.00 -45.64
N GLY A 316 -6.58 -82.44 -45.64
CA GLY A 316 -7.62 -82.09 -44.67
C GLY A 316 -7.89 -83.19 -43.66
N ALA A 317 -8.20 -82.90 -42.53
CA ALA A 317 -9.26 -83.43 -41.68
C ALA A 317 -9.01 -84.52 -40.62
N SER A 318 -7.89 -84.59 -39.89
CA SER A 318 -7.96 -85.44 -38.67
C SER A 318 -7.14 -84.95 -37.44
N ALA A 319 -6.97 -83.69 -37.30
CA ALA A 319 -6.35 -83.19 -36.10
C ALA A 319 -7.08 -81.94 -35.57
N SER A 320 -8.41 -81.98 -35.41
CA SER A 320 -9.24 -80.75 -35.15
C SER A 320 -8.97 -80.11 -33.80
N MET A 321 -8.56 -80.84 -32.79
CA MET A 321 -8.38 -80.23 -31.44
C MET A 321 -6.96 -79.67 -31.24
N ASP A 322 -5.92 -80.36 -31.57
CA ASP A 322 -4.53 -79.92 -31.57
C ASP A 322 -4.33 -78.81 -32.61
N MET A 323 -5.05 -78.92 -33.76
CA MET A 323 -5.14 -77.84 -34.73
C MET A 323 -5.73 -76.54 -34.20
N GLN A 324 -6.76 -76.65 -33.37
CA GLN A 324 -7.37 -75.42 -32.73
C GLN A 324 -6.43 -74.73 -31.73
N VAL A 325 -5.69 -75.52 -30.91
CA VAL A 325 -4.66 -74.95 -30.00
C VAL A 325 -3.50 -74.40 -30.81
N SER A 326 -3.08 -75.03 -31.87
CA SER A 326 -2.04 -74.48 -32.74
C SER A 326 -2.47 -73.22 -33.46
N LEU A 327 -3.75 -73.15 -33.92
CA LEU A 327 -4.32 -71.95 -34.54
C LEU A 327 -4.44 -70.81 -33.56
N GLU A 328 -4.89 -71.06 -32.30
CA GLU A 328 -4.96 -70.02 -31.26
C GLU A 328 -3.57 -69.52 -30.88
N ALA A 329 -2.59 -70.39 -30.61
CA ALA A 329 -1.21 -70.02 -30.38
C ALA A 329 -0.59 -69.28 -31.59
N ASN A 330 -0.96 -69.66 -32.82
CA ASN A 330 -0.51 -68.97 -34.03
C ASN A 330 -1.09 -67.56 -34.14
N ARG A 331 -2.38 -67.33 -33.74
CA ARG A 331 -3.01 -65.98 -33.67
C ARG A 331 -2.26 -65.10 -32.71
N GLU A 332 -1.93 -65.67 -31.52
CA GLU A 332 -1.18 -64.92 -30.51
C GLU A 332 0.24 -64.63 -30.98
N ILE A 333 0.92 -65.57 -31.63
CA ILE A 333 2.27 -65.39 -32.23
C ILE A 333 2.23 -64.29 -33.31
N ILE A 334 1.18 -64.26 -34.14
CA ILE A 334 1.00 -63.24 -35.19
C ILE A 334 0.88 -61.84 -34.50
N GLU A 335 0.05 -61.73 -33.53
CA GLU A 335 -0.18 -60.49 -32.79
C GLU A 335 1.11 -60.00 -32.08
N LEU A 336 1.84 -60.94 -31.40
CA LEU A 336 3.07 -60.57 -30.69
C LEU A 336 4.21 -60.22 -31.67
N ASN A 337 4.31 -60.90 -32.86
CA ASN A 337 5.27 -60.53 -33.89
C ASN A 337 4.96 -59.14 -34.48
N ASN A 338 3.67 -58.79 -34.65
CA ASN A 338 3.26 -57.47 -35.10
C ASN A 338 3.74 -56.41 -34.10
N GLN A 339 3.46 -56.59 -32.81
CA GLN A 339 3.91 -55.73 -31.77
C GLN A 339 5.44 -55.62 -31.68
N LEU A 340 6.14 -56.75 -31.79
CA LEU A 340 7.60 -56.76 -31.79
C LEU A 340 8.22 -56.03 -32.99
N SER A 341 7.64 -56.21 -34.17
CA SER A 341 8.08 -55.52 -35.39
C SER A 341 7.90 -54.01 -35.27
N ILE A 342 6.76 -53.58 -34.80
CA ILE A 342 6.47 -52.15 -34.54
C ILE A 342 7.43 -51.60 -33.50
N ALA A 343 7.63 -52.30 -32.38
CA ALA A 343 8.52 -51.86 -31.31
C ALA A 343 9.98 -51.76 -31.78
N ARG A 344 10.48 -52.70 -32.56
CA ARG A 344 11.85 -52.70 -33.12
C ARG A 344 12.04 -51.58 -34.14
N TYR A 345 11.06 -51.36 -34.99
CA TYR A 345 11.10 -50.27 -35.94
C TYR A 345 11.05 -48.90 -35.23
N LEU A 346 10.20 -48.75 -34.25
CA LEU A 346 10.12 -47.56 -33.45
C LEU A 346 11.43 -47.31 -32.69
N LEU A 347 12.07 -48.35 -32.15
CA LEU A 347 13.37 -48.26 -31.50
C LEU A 347 14.46 -47.75 -32.46
N SER A 348 14.52 -48.29 -33.70
CA SER A 348 15.46 -47.82 -34.70
C SER A 348 15.18 -46.41 -35.15
N PHE A 349 13.90 -46.08 -35.39
CA PHE A 349 13.46 -44.72 -35.74
C PHE A 349 13.90 -43.70 -34.72
N ILE A 350 13.67 -43.98 -33.42
CA ILE A 350 14.05 -43.06 -32.33
C ILE A 350 15.58 -42.92 -32.23
N ARG A 351 16.35 -44.00 -32.52
CA ARG A 351 17.82 -43.92 -32.52
C ARG A 351 18.36 -43.05 -33.64
N ASP A 352 17.76 -43.13 -34.82
CA ASP A 352 18.24 -42.44 -36.02
C ASP A 352 17.71 -41.04 -36.18
N SER A 353 16.55 -40.72 -35.56
CA SER A 353 15.85 -39.43 -35.67
C SER A 353 16.18 -38.49 -34.53
N GLN A 354 17.33 -37.79 -34.62
CA GLN A 354 17.62 -36.70 -33.66
C GLN A 354 16.83 -35.44 -34.03
N GLY A 355 16.11 -34.89 -33.05
CA GLY A 355 15.39 -33.62 -33.20
C GLY A 355 14.13 -33.67 -34.07
N LYS A 356 13.60 -34.86 -34.40
CA LYS A 356 12.34 -35.05 -35.12
C LYS A 356 11.20 -35.46 -34.17
N LEU A 357 9.97 -35.14 -34.55
CA LEU A 357 8.78 -35.60 -33.83
C LEU A 357 8.67 -37.11 -33.93
N LEU A 358 8.31 -37.73 -32.80
CA LEU A 358 8.12 -39.17 -32.73
C LEU A 358 6.67 -39.54 -33.06
N PRO A 359 6.42 -40.66 -33.75
CA PRO A 359 5.03 -41.05 -34.06
C PRO A 359 4.24 -41.37 -32.77
N ALA A 360 3.20 -40.63 -32.52
CA ALA A 360 2.44 -40.71 -31.28
C ALA A 360 1.55 -41.96 -31.18
N ASP A 361 1.05 -42.45 -32.31
CA ASP A 361 0.20 -43.66 -32.37
C ASP A 361 0.74 -44.65 -33.41
N ALA A 362 1.89 -45.23 -33.09
CA ALA A 362 2.51 -46.24 -33.94
C ALA A 362 1.88 -47.63 -33.81
N GLY A 363 0.81 -47.79 -33.08
CA GLY A 363 0.07 -49.03 -32.87
C GLY A 363 0.64 -49.98 -31.82
N LEU A 364 1.50 -49.48 -30.93
CA LEU A 364 1.88 -50.21 -29.70
C LEU A 364 0.74 -50.25 -28.70
N LYS A 365 0.47 -51.41 -28.14
CA LYS A 365 -0.54 -51.57 -27.07
C LYS A 365 -0.10 -51.05 -25.71
N GLU A 366 1.15 -50.61 -25.57
CA GLU A 366 1.72 -50.11 -24.32
C GLU A 366 1.48 -48.61 -24.17
N SER A 367 0.49 -48.26 -23.36
CA SER A 367 0.07 -46.85 -23.16
C SER A 367 1.13 -45.98 -22.46
N SER A 368 2.05 -46.58 -21.69
CA SER A 368 3.14 -45.88 -21.02
C SER A 368 4.13 -45.32 -22.06
N ILE A 369 4.47 -46.09 -23.09
CA ILE A 369 5.37 -45.65 -24.19
C ILE A 369 4.69 -44.50 -24.97
N GLN A 370 3.41 -44.64 -25.28
CA GLN A 370 2.64 -43.59 -25.97
C GLN A 370 2.63 -42.30 -25.19
N SER A 371 2.43 -42.38 -23.87
CA SER A 371 2.43 -41.17 -22.97
C SER A 371 3.79 -40.46 -22.99
N LEU A 372 4.90 -41.24 -22.91
CA LEU A 372 6.26 -40.69 -22.97
C LEU A 372 6.55 -40.05 -24.34
N ILE A 373 6.10 -40.64 -25.43
CA ILE A 373 6.26 -40.10 -26.79
C ILE A 373 5.46 -38.79 -26.93
N ASN A 374 4.24 -38.74 -26.42
CA ASN A 374 3.43 -37.48 -26.43
C ASN A 374 4.09 -36.38 -25.63
N GLN A 375 4.63 -36.70 -24.45
CA GLN A 375 5.37 -35.71 -23.64
C GLN A 375 6.62 -35.22 -24.36
N PHE A 376 7.40 -36.12 -24.96
CA PHE A 376 8.57 -35.77 -25.75
C PHE A 376 8.20 -34.83 -26.91
N ASN A 377 7.17 -35.19 -27.71
CA ASN A 377 6.70 -34.37 -28.82
C ASN A 377 6.27 -32.98 -28.37
N THR A 378 5.54 -32.87 -27.26
CA THR A 378 5.12 -31.60 -26.70
C THR A 378 6.34 -30.76 -26.28
N THR A 379 7.30 -31.36 -25.60
CA THR A 379 8.53 -30.67 -25.17
C THR A 379 9.39 -30.25 -26.37
N LEU A 380 9.46 -31.06 -27.39
CA LEU A 380 10.20 -30.76 -28.64
C LEU A 380 9.56 -29.58 -29.39
N LEU A 381 8.24 -29.53 -29.46
CA LEU A 381 7.51 -28.41 -30.07
C LEU A 381 7.72 -27.13 -29.27
N GLN A 382 7.73 -27.21 -27.95
CA GLN A 382 8.04 -26.06 -27.08
C GLN A 382 9.48 -25.56 -27.32
N ARG A 383 10.44 -26.49 -27.40
CA ARG A 383 11.83 -26.17 -27.70
C ARG A 383 11.99 -25.48 -29.06
N ASN A 384 11.35 -26.02 -30.10
CA ASN A 384 11.44 -25.48 -31.45
C ASN A 384 10.85 -24.07 -31.55
N ARG A 385 9.71 -23.81 -30.89
CA ARG A 385 9.14 -22.45 -30.78
C ARG A 385 10.09 -21.48 -30.07
N LEU A 386 10.74 -21.95 -29.00
CA LEU A 386 11.67 -21.09 -28.25
C LEU A 386 12.93 -20.78 -29.10
N VAL A 387 13.40 -21.70 -29.92
CA VAL A 387 14.53 -21.47 -30.86
C VAL A 387 14.14 -20.50 -31.97
N GLU A 388 12.91 -20.57 -32.49
CA GLU A 388 12.41 -19.60 -33.49
C GLU A 388 12.36 -18.17 -32.97
N SER A 389 12.18 -17.97 -31.65
CA SER A 389 12.10 -16.65 -30.98
C SER A 389 13.37 -16.23 -30.26
N SER A 390 14.36 -17.15 -30.09
CA SER A 390 15.61 -16.89 -29.38
C SER A 390 16.79 -17.63 -30.01
N SER A 391 17.98 -17.51 -29.42
CA SER A 391 19.17 -18.26 -29.86
C SER A 391 19.20 -19.66 -29.24
N GLU A 392 19.84 -20.65 -29.93
CA GLU A 392 20.13 -21.98 -29.36
C GLU A 392 20.98 -21.92 -28.07
N GLU A 393 21.69 -20.80 -27.83
CA GLU A 393 22.49 -20.59 -26.62
C GLU A 393 21.64 -20.17 -25.40
N ASN A 394 20.33 -19.99 -25.57
CA ASN A 394 19.44 -19.63 -24.47
C ASN A 394 19.40 -20.75 -23.42
N TYR A 395 19.60 -20.39 -22.14
CA TYR A 395 19.58 -21.34 -21.04
C TYR A 395 18.32 -22.22 -21.00
N LEU A 396 17.16 -21.66 -21.34
CA LEU A 396 15.89 -22.40 -21.39
C LEU A 396 15.86 -23.42 -22.53
N VAL A 397 16.48 -23.10 -23.68
CA VAL A 397 16.62 -24.05 -24.81
C VAL A 397 17.51 -25.22 -24.39
N GLN A 398 18.66 -24.94 -23.77
CA GLN A 398 19.56 -25.96 -23.27
C GLN A 398 18.93 -26.82 -22.15
N ASP A 399 18.06 -26.25 -21.34
CA ASP A 399 17.33 -27.03 -20.33
C ASP A 399 16.31 -27.97 -20.97
N LEU A 400 15.56 -27.51 -21.97
CA LEU A 400 14.64 -28.34 -22.75
C LEU A 400 15.40 -29.45 -23.53
N ASP A 401 16.58 -29.14 -24.07
CA ASP A 401 17.41 -30.14 -24.74
C ASP A 401 17.87 -31.25 -23.78
N ARG A 402 18.26 -30.90 -22.55
CA ARG A 402 18.59 -31.90 -21.50
C ARG A 402 17.38 -32.76 -21.11
N GLN A 403 16.21 -32.13 -21.00
CA GLN A 403 14.94 -32.83 -20.72
C GLN A 403 14.61 -33.80 -21.87
N LEU A 404 14.70 -33.33 -23.11
CA LEU A 404 14.45 -34.16 -24.30
C LEU A 404 15.40 -35.38 -24.38
N GLU A 405 16.68 -35.19 -24.08
CA GLU A 405 17.64 -36.31 -24.07
C GLU A 405 17.32 -37.31 -22.94
N SER A 406 16.96 -36.85 -21.77
CA SER A 406 16.50 -37.71 -20.67
C SER A 406 15.22 -38.48 -21.04
N MET A 407 14.23 -37.80 -21.64
CA MET A 407 12.97 -38.43 -22.09
C MET A 407 13.23 -39.45 -23.20
N ARG A 408 14.12 -39.12 -24.15
CA ARG A 408 14.55 -40.06 -25.22
C ARG A 408 15.16 -41.33 -24.64
N GLY A 409 16.06 -41.20 -23.66
CA GLY A 409 16.63 -42.32 -22.93
C GLY A 409 15.58 -43.19 -22.24
N ALA A 410 14.59 -42.54 -21.58
CA ALA A 410 13.48 -43.24 -20.93
C ALA A 410 12.59 -44.00 -21.95
N ILE A 411 12.29 -43.39 -23.11
CA ILE A 411 11.52 -44.03 -24.20
C ILE A 411 12.26 -45.23 -24.73
N LEU A 412 13.56 -45.09 -25.06
CA LEU A 412 14.39 -46.20 -25.57
C LEU A 412 14.40 -47.36 -24.58
N THR A 413 14.66 -47.10 -23.30
CA THR A 413 14.66 -48.13 -22.24
C THR A 413 13.29 -48.78 -22.09
N SER A 414 12.20 -48.04 -22.17
CA SER A 414 10.83 -48.56 -22.08
C SER A 414 10.51 -49.47 -23.28
N ILE A 415 10.90 -49.09 -24.50
CA ILE A 415 10.71 -49.91 -25.70
C ILE A 415 11.56 -51.16 -25.61
N GLU A 416 12.83 -51.12 -25.17
CA GLU A 416 13.69 -52.26 -24.97
C GLU A 416 13.09 -53.24 -23.96
N ASN A 417 12.60 -52.77 -22.83
CA ASN A 417 11.92 -53.61 -21.84
C ASN A 417 10.63 -54.25 -22.42
N TYR A 418 9.86 -53.46 -23.20
CA TYR A 418 8.69 -53.99 -23.89
C TYR A 418 9.04 -55.09 -24.88
N ILE A 419 10.09 -54.90 -25.68
CA ILE A 419 10.64 -55.93 -26.60
C ILE A 419 11.00 -57.19 -25.85
N VAL A 420 11.66 -57.08 -24.69
CA VAL A 420 12.01 -58.25 -23.84
C VAL A 420 10.73 -58.96 -23.37
N SER A 421 9.74 -58.20 -22.87
CA SER A 421 8.46 -58.76 -22.43
C SER A 421 7.72 -59.49 -23.56
N VAL A 422 7.61 -58.84 -24.72
CA VAL A 422 6.98 -59.44 -25.91
C VAL A 422 7.73 -60.71 -26.39
N ASN A 423 9.09 -60.69 -26.38
CA ASN A 423 9.89 -61.86 -26.74
C ASN A 423 9.67 -63.00 -25.75
N MET A 424 9.57 -62.80 -24.47
CA MET A 424 9.25 -63.83 -23.48
C MET A 424 7.87 -64.42 -23.72
N ARG A 425 6.86 -63.63 -24.01
CA ARG A 425 5.49 -64.07 -24.34
C ARG A 425 5.51 -64.86 -25.65
N LEU A 426 6.25 -64.35 -26.67
CA LEU A 426 6.40 -65.02 -27.97
C LEU A 426 7.06 -66.36 -27.81
N SER A 427 8.10 -66.53 -27.00
CA SER A 427 8.76 -67.80 -26.70
C SER A 427 7.81 -68.79 -26.04
N SER A 428 6.97 -68.34 -25.12
CA SER A 428 5.95 -69.20 -24.49
C SER A 428 4.89 -69.64 -25.47
N SER A 429 4.34 -68.75 -26.31
CA SER A 429 3.34 -69.15 -27.32
C SER A 429 3.91 -70.02 -28.40
N ARG A 430 5.17 -69.86 -28.80
CA ARG A 430 5.92 -70.76 -29.72
C ARG A 430 6.12 -72.12 -29.09
N ALA A 431 6.42 -72.22 -27.79
CA ALA A 431 6.55 -73.51 -27.09
C ALA A 431 5.22 -74.27 -27.04
N THR A 432 4.12 -73.55 -26.80
CA THR A 432 2.77 -74.09 -26.87
C THR A 432 2.41 -74.59 -28.26
N GLN A 433 2.70 -73.80 -29.26
CA GLN A 433 2.51 -74.21 -30.68
C GLN A 433 3.34 -75.39 -31.01
N ALA A 434 4.66 -75.42 -30.72
CA ALA A 434 5.55 -76.51 -31.01
C ALA A 434 5.10 -77.85 -30.37
N THR A 435 4.53 -77.80 -29.15
CA THR A 435 3.95 -78.96 -28.49
C THR A 435 2.68 -79.46 -29.17
N ALA A 436 1.84 -78.59 -29.69
CA ALA A 436 0.66 -78.97 -30.47
C ALA A 436 1.09 -79.53 -31.87
N ASP A 437 2.02 -78.84 -32.55
CA ASP A 437 2.54 -79.25 -33.86
C ASP A 437 3.31 -80.62 -33.84
N ALA A 438 4.04 -80.88 -32.73
CA ALA A 438 4.69 -82.18 -32.52
C ALA A 438 3.71 -83.33 -32.38
N ARG A 439 2.53 -83.11 -31.91
CA ARG A 439 1.43 -84.05 -31.81
C ARG A 439 0.75 -84.29 -33.20
N ILE A 440 0.74 -83.27 -34.03
CA ILE A 440 0.17 -83.31 -35.41
C ILE A 440 1.18 -83.98 -36.40
N SER A 441 2.50 -83.92 -36.12
CA SER A 441 3.59 -84.25 -37.07
C SER A 441 3.95 -85.68 -36.96
N ASN A 442 3.23 -86.55 -37.68
CA ASN A 442 3.75 -87.84 -38.16
C ASN A 442 3.96 -87.85 -39.69
N ASN A 443 4.13 -86.62 -40.34
CA ASN A 443 4.40 -86.56 -41.80
C ASN A 443 5.13 -85.30 -42.27
N PRO A 444 5.85 -85.26 -43.32
CA PRO A 444 7.27 -85.00 -43.39
C PRO A 444 7.66 -83.55 -43.76
N GLN A 445 9.01 -83.32 -43.83
CA GLN A 445 9.74 -82.03 -43.98
C GLN A 445 9.16 -80.97 -44.98
N GLN A 446 8.40 -81.35 -45.97
CA GLN A 446 7.85 -80.50 -47.02
C GLN A 446 6.60 -79.75 -46.55
N ALA A 447 5.71 -80.36 -45.73
CA ALA A 447 4.55 -79.72 -45.16
C ALA A 447 4.92 -78.69 -44.08
N GLY A 448 6.02 -78.96 -43.32
CA GLY A 448 6.52 -78.06 -42.32
C GLY A 448 7.11 -76.77 -42.91
N LYS A 449 7.75 -76.78 -44.04
CA LYS A 449 8.27 -75.57 -44.68
C LYS A 449 7.14 -74.71 -45.25
N LEU A 450 6.19 -75.29 -45.96
CA LEU A 450 5.03 -74.57 -46.49
C LEU A 450 4.21 -73.93 -45.34
N LEU A 451 4.00 -74.67 -44.25
CA LEU A 451 3.33 -74.13 -43.09
C LEU A 451 4.03 -72.91 -42.42
N THR A 452 5.37 -72.96 -42.44
CA THR A 452 6.19 -71.84 -41.93
C THR A 452 6.08 -70.65 -42.83
N ASP A 453 6.15 -70.84 -44.17
CA ASP A 453 6.01 -69.72 -45.11
C ASP A 453 4.58 -69.14 -45.10
N GLU A 454 3.53 -69.97 -45.02
CA GLU A 454 2.13 -69.50 -44.83
C GLU A 454 1.89 -68.81 -43.51
N ARG A 455 2.57 -69.23 -42.44
CA ARG A 455 2.56 -68.48 -41.17
C ARG A 455 3.20 -67.09 -41.30
N GLN A 456 4.36 -67.02 -41.96
CA GLN A 456 5.04 -65.75 -42.23
C GLN A 456 4.17 -64.85 -43.08
N GLN A 457 3.49 -65.35 -44.09
CA GLN A 457 2.49 -64.61 -44.88
C GLN A 457 1.37 -64.00 -43.99
N LYS A 458 0.72 -64.88 -43.20
CA LYS A 458 -0.35 -64.42 -42.32
C LYS A 458 0.09 -63.40 -41.30
N VAL A 459 1.33 -63.54 -40.77
CA VAL A 459 1.88 -62.49 -39.83
C VAL A 459 2.05 -61.20 -40.58
N LYS A 460 2.63 -61.19 -41.76
CA LYS A 460 2.89 -59.99 -42.58
C LYS A 460 1.57 -59.36 -43.06
N GLU A 461 0.60 -60.19 -43.51
CA GLU A 461 -0.75 -59.73 -43.88
C GLU A 461 -1.51 -59.08 -42.69
N GLY A 462 -1.45 -59.75 -41.54
CA GLY A 462 -2.05 -59.16 -40.31
C GLY A 462 -1.40 -57.86 -39.92
N LEU A 463 -0.10 -57.71 -40.02
CA LEU A 463 0.62 -56.47 -39.75
C LEU A 463 0.26 -55.37 -40.79
N TYR A 464 0.18 -55.75 -42.07
CA TYR A 464 -0.21 -54.87 -43.16
C TYR A 464 -1.63 -54.29 -42.93
N LEU A 465 -2.62 -55.13 -42.63
CA LEU A 465 -4.00 -54.72 -42.35
C LEU A 465 -4.10 -53.85 -41.10
N PHE A 466 -3.32 -54.20 -40.06
CA PHE A 466 -3.26 -53.40 -38.84
C PHE A 466 -2.70 -51.99 -39.09
N LEU A 467 -1.59 -51.88 -39.81
CA LEU A 467 -1.01 -50.59 -40.16
C LEU A 467 -1.92 -49.77 -41.09
N LEU A 468 -2.60 -50.43 -42.02
CA LEU A 468 -3.60 -49.78 -42.88
C LEU A 468 -4.74 -49.22 -42.07
N GLN A 469 -5.28 -50.00 -41.11
CA GLN A 469 -6.32 -49.51 -40.18
C GLN A 469 -5.83 -48.32 -39.38
N LYS A 470 -4.59 -48.36 -38.86
CA LYS A 470 -4.01 -47.27 -38.10
C LYS A 470 -3.78 -45.98 -38.93
N ARG A 471 -3.42 -46.14 -40.20
CA ARG A 471 -3.34 -45.01 -41.12
C ARG A 471 -4.71 -44.34 -41.29
N GLU A 472 -5.76 -45.12 -41.56
CA GLU A 472 -7.11 -44.62 -41.73
C GLU A 472 -7.64 -43.93 -40.43
N GLU A 473 -7.38 -44.56 -39.27
CA GLU A 473 -7.74 -43.94 -37.97
C GLU A 473 -7.06 -42.59 -37.76
N ASN A 474 -5.78 -42.50 -38.14
CA ASN A 474 -4.98 -41.29 -38.01
C ASN A 474 -5.42 -40.18 -39.00
N GLU A 475 -5.74 -40.55 -40.26
CA GLU A 475 -6.28 -39.64 -41.27
C GLU A 475 -7.64 -39.12 -40.85
N LEU A 476 -8.51 -39.95 -40.27
CA LEU A 476 -9.78 -39.53 -39.69
C LEU A 476 -9.56 -38.57 -38.52
N SER A 477 -8.60 -38.87 -37.64
CA SER A 477 -8.24 -37.98 -36.52
C SER A 477 -7.80 -36.60 -36.98
N GLN A 478 -7.03 -36.54 -38.07
CA GLN A 478 -6.58 -35.30 -38.69
C GLN A 478 -7.75 -34.50 -39.27
N ALA A 479 -8.65 -35.18 -39.97
CA ALA A 479 -9.81 -34.55 -40.60
C ALA A 479 -10.81 -33.95 -39.56
N PHE A 480 -10.91 -34.55 -38.38
CA PHE A 480 -11.83 -34.15 -37.30
C PHE A 480 -11.17 -33.45 -36.11
N THR A 481 -9.96 -32.89 -36.28
CA THR A 481 -9.26 -32.19 -35.21
C THR A 481 -10.08 -30.99 -34.73
N ALA A 482 -10.68 -31.08 -33.54
CA ALA A 482 -11.44 -30.03 -32.91
C ALA A 482 -10.55 -29.23 -31.93
N TYR A 483 -11.00 -28.01 -31.60
CA TYR A 483 -10.33 -27.19 -30.60
C TYR A 483 -10.29 -27.88 -29.22
N ASN A 484 -9.14 -27.82 -28.58
CA ASN A 484 -8.95 -28.34 -27.21
C ASN A 484 -9.66 -27.46 -26.17
N THR A 485 -10.09 -26.27 -26.55
CA THR A 485 -10.75 -25.33 -25.63
C THR A 485 -12.26 -25.26 -25.82
N ARG A 486 -12.95 -24.98 -24.71
CA ARG A 486 -14.33 -24.52 -24.73
C ARG A 486 -14.44 -23.23 -23.93
N ILE A 487 -14.91 -22.18 -24.57
CA ILE A 487 -15.15 -20.90 -23.89
C ILE A 487 -16.35 -21.09 -22.95
N ILE A 488 -16.11 -20.93 -21.64
CA ILE A 488 -17.17 -20.91 -20.61
C ILE A 488 -17.70 -19.48 -20.49
N THR A 489 -16.78 -18.51 -20.33
CA THR A 489 -17.13 -17.10 -20.29
C THR A 489 -16.41 -16.41 -21.43
N ALA A 490 -17.18 -15.84 -22.34
CA ALA A 490 -16.62 -15.07 -23.46
C ALA A 490 -15.85 -13.85 -22.95
N PRO A 491 -14.76 -13.44 -23.65
CA PRO A 491 -14.02 -12.24 -23.32
C PRO A 491 -14.95 -11.03 -23.18
N GLY A 492 -14.97 -10.44 -21.98
CA GLY A 492 -15.90 -9.37 -21.65
C GLY A 492 -15.72 -8.88 -20.23
N GLY A 493 -16.76 -8.31 -19.68
CA GLY A 493 -16.84 -7.78 -18.33
C GLY A 493 -17.58 -6.45 -18.33
N GLY A 494 -18.56 -6.33 -17.46
CA GLY A 494 -19.32 -5.10 -17.23
C GLY A 494 -18.88 -4.50 -15.91
N GLY A 495 -18.36 -3.33 -15.90
CA GLY A 495 -18.01 -2.64 -14.69
C GLY A 495 -17.26 -1.35 -14.97
N GLY A 496 -17.29 -0.47 -13.99
CA GLY A 496 -16.50 0.76 -14.02
C GLY A 496 -14.97 0.47 -13.98
N PRO A 497 -14.16 1.50 -14.09
CA PRO A 497 -12.71 1.39 -13.98
C PRO A 497 -12.31 0.86 -12.59
N ILE A 498 -11.35 -0.06 -12.54
CA ILE A 498 -10.80 -0.59 -11.29
C ILE A 498 -9.75 0.35 -10.67
N SER A 499 -9.17 1.24 -11.45
CA SER A 499 -8.17 2.24 -11.06
C SER A 499 -8.43 3.54 -11.84
N PRO A 500 -8.17 4.70 -11.21
CA PRO A 500 -7.88 4.91 -9.80
C PRO A 500 -9.10 4.64 -8.89
N LYS A 501 -8.88 4.03 -7.73
CA LYS A 501 -9.94 3.84 -6.72
C LYS A 501 -10.26 5.18 -6.06
N ARG A 502 -11.20 5.94 -6.66
CA ARG A 502 -11.53 7.32 -6.28
C ARG A 502 -11.82 7.49 -4.79
N SER A 503 -12.64 6.62 -4.22
CA SER A 503 -13.00 6.66 -2.79
C SER A 503 -11.78 6.43 -1.88
N LEU A 504 -10.91 5.48 -2.21
CA LEU A 504 -9.70 5.19 -1.44
C LEU A 504 -8.71 6.35 -1.49
N ILE A 505 -8.48 6.94 -2.67
CA ILE A 505 -7.57 8.09 -2.83
C ILE A 505 -8.09 9.29 -2.04
N MET A 506 -9.39 9.59 -2.12
CA MET A 506 -10.01 10.69 -1.36
C MET A 506 -9.97 10.42 0.15
N LEU A 507 -10.15 9.17 0.57
CA LEU A 507 -10.01 8.79 1.99
C LEU A 507 -8.58 9.00 2.48
N ILE A 508 -7.58 8.55 1.72
CA ILE A 508 -6.15 8.74 2.07
C ILE A 508 -5.82 10.24 2.11
N ALA A 509 -6.30 11.02 1.13
CA ALA A 509 -6.10 12.46 1.10
C ALA A 509 -6.72 13.16 2.32
N LEU A 510 -7.91 12.74 2.74
CA LEU A 510 -8.58 13.23 3.96
C LEU A 510 -7.77 12.88 5.22
N MET A 511 -7.34 11.63 5.35
CA MET A 511 -6.54 11.17 6.49
C MET A 511 -5.20 11.92 6.58
N MET A 512 -4.51 12.12 5.46
CA MET A 512 -3.27 12.90 5.40
C MET A 512 -3.52 14.36 5.73
N GLY A 513 -4.62 14.94 5.23
CA GLY A 513 -5.04 16.30 5.54
C GLY A 513 -5.31 16.55 7.02
N LEU A 514 -5.75 15.53 7.76
CA LEU A 514 -5.93 15.57 9.22
C LEU A 514 -4.62 15.25 9.98
N ALA A 515 -3.83 14.30 9.51
CA ALA A 515 -2.61 13.84 10.18
C ALA A 515 -1.50 14.91 10.19
N ILE A 516 -1.31 15.63 9.07
CA ILE A 516 -0.24 16.63 8.95
C ILE A 516 -0.38 17.75 10.00
N PRO A 517 -1.53 18.46 10.12
CA PRO A 517 -1.66 19.51 11.13
C PRO A 517 -1.67 18.95 12.55
N PHE A 518 -2.20 17.74 12.75
CA PHE A 518 -2.12 17.05 14.05
C PHE A 518 -0.67 16.82 14.47
N GLY A 519 0.16 16.27 13.58
CA GLY A 519 1.59 16.07 13.81
C GLY A 519 2.31 17.41 14.07
N ALA A 520 1.99 18.44 13.28
CA ALA A 520 2.57 19.77 13.47
C ALA A 520 2.20 20.37 14.84
N VAL A 521 0.93 20.27 15.26
CA VAL A 521 0.46 20.73 16.57
C VAL A 521 1.17 19.97 17.69
N TYR A 522 1.30 18.64 17.54
CA TYR A 522 1.98 17.79 18.51
C TYR A 522 3.47 18.15 18.66
N LEU A 523 4.19 18.32 17.55
CA LEU A 523 5.60 18.71 17.59
C LEU A 523 5.82 20.11 18.18
N LEU A 524 4.99 21.07 17.81
CA LEU A 524 5.07 22.44 18.37
C LEU A 524 4.82 22.43 19.88
N GLU A 525 3.94 21.58 20.35
CA GLU A 525 3.62 21.47 21.76
C GLU A 525 4.70 20.73 22.56
N MET A 526 5.33 19.73 21.96
CA MET A 526 6.51 19.09 22.57
C MET A 526 7.71 20.04 22.73
N SER A 527 7.82 21.03 21.82
CA SER A 527 8.86 22.07 21.89
C SER A 527 8.59 23.16 22.93
N ASN A 528 7.37 23.22 23.49
CA ASN A 528 6.99 24.28 24.45
C ASN A 528 7.46 23.91 25.86
N THR A 529 8.53 24.55 26.33
CA THR A 529 9.15 24.35 27.65
C THR A 529 8.59 25.27 28.74
N THR A 530 7.66 26.20 28.42
CA THR A 530 7.17 27.21 29.38
C THR A 530 6.09 26.64 30.32
N VAL A 531 5.94 27.31 31.48
CA VAL A 531 4.87 27.04 32.45
C VAL A 531 3.50 27.37 31.80
N ARG A 532 2.55 26.46 31.89
CA ARG A 532 1.23 26.56 31.24
C ARG A 532 0.12 26.95 32.23
N GLY A 533 0.20 26.39 33.41
CA GLY A 533 -0.86 26.57 34.42
C GLY A 533 -0.53 25.95 35.76
N ARG A 534 -1.57 25.77 36.55
CA ARG A 534 -1.45 25.29 37.93
C ARG A 534 -0.85 23.88 38.07
N GLU A 535 -1.05 23.02 37.07
CA GLU A 535 -0.53 21.64 37.13
C GLU A 535 1.00 21.62 37.14
N ASP A 536 1.66 22.56 36.46
CA ASP A 536 3.12 22.64 36.39
C ASP A 536 3.74 23.01 37.77
N ILE A 537 2.98 23.75 38.58
CA ILE A 537 3.44 24.25 39.92
C ILE A 537 2.90 23.43 41.09
N LYS A 538 2.06 22.43 40.86
CA LYS A 538 1.38 21.65 41.90
C LYS A 538 2.32 20.84 42.77
N LYS A 539 3.48 20.46 42.23
CA LYS A 539 4.52 19.64 42.92
C LYS A 539 5.49 20.52 43.73
N MET A 540 5.43 21.85 43.65
CA MET A 540 6.35 22.75 44.33
C MET A 540 6.05 22.82 45.84
N ALA A 541 7.12 22.96 46.62
CA ALA A 541 7.02 23.20 48.07
C ALA A 541 6.63 24.65 48.37
N THR A 542 6.88 25.61 47.45
CA THR A 542 6.60 27.01 47.57
C THR A 542 5.08 27.27 47.69
N PRO A 543 4.60 28.01 48.72
CA PRO A 543 3.18 28.32 48.92
C PRO A 543 2.58 29.02 47.70
N PHE A 544 1.52 28.46 47.15
CA PHE A 544 0.79 29.02 46.01
C PHE A 544 -0.40 29.88 46.51
N VAL A 545 -0.39 31.16 46.17
CA VAL A 545 -1.42 32.10 46.67
C VAL A 545 -2.55 32.37 45.70
N GLY A 546 -2.39 32.00 44.44
CA GLY A 546 -3.51 32.13 43.46
C GLY A 546 -3.05 32.29 42.03
N GLU A 547 -4.00 32.27 41.14
CA GLU A 547 -3.79 32.49 39.71
C GLU A 547 -4.59 33.68 39.20
N LEU A 548 -3.96 34.44 38.33
CA LEU A 548 -4.53 35.65 37.72
C LEU A 548 -4.72 35.37 36.21
N PRO A 549 -5.96 35.49 35.71
CA PRO A 549 -6.23 35.23 34.29
C PRO A 549 -5.63 36.30 33.39
N SER A 550 -5.32 35.91 32.14
CA SER A 550 -4.86 36.87 31.12
C SER A 550 -5.94 37.85 30.74
N VAL A 551 -5.59 39.14 30.75
CA VAL A 551 -6.50 40.27 30.46
C VAL A 551 -6.63 40.52 28.97
N VAL A 552 -5.77 39.91 28.13
CA VAL A 552 -5.77 40.14 26.68
C VAL A 552 -7.01 39.52 26.05
N GLN A 553 -8.04 40.33 25.78
CA GLN A 553 -9.17 39.94 24.93
C GLN A 553 -8.66 39.76 23.48
N LYS A 554 -8.56 38.54 23.03
CA LYS A 554 -8.38 38.21 21.61
C LYS A 554 -9.70 38.54 20.88
N ARG A 555 -9.94 39.78 20.53
CA ARG A 555 -10.97 40.18 19.56
C ARG A 555 -10.38 39.85 18.16
N GLY A 556 -10.89 38.82 17.52
CA GLY A 556 -10.60 38.53 16.12
C GLY A 556 -11.82 37.89 15.50
N VAL A 557 -12.43 38.55 14.54
CA VAL A 557 -13.44 37.99 13.65
C VAL A 557 -12.80 36.83 12.87
N PHE A 558 -13.55 35.75 12.69
CA PHE A 558 -13.08 34.46 12.12
C PHE A 558 -12.27 34.60 10.82
N PHE A 559 -12.49 35.64 10.01
CA PHE A 559 -11.82 35.88 8.72
C PHE A 559 -10.45 36.57 8.84
N GLU A 560 -10.22 37.43 9.87
CA GLU A 560 -8.91 38.10 10.06
C GLU A 560 -7.83 37.15 10.63
N ARG A 561 -8.21 36.04 11.22
CA ARG A 561 -7.30 35.04 11.80
C ARG A 561 -6.56 34.18 10.75
N VAL A 562 -7.07 34.14 9.52
CA VAL A 562 -6.54 33.23 8.49
C VAL A 562 -5.42 33.88 7.67
N ILE A 563 -5.37 35.19 7.54
CA ILE A 563 -4.51 35.86 6.54
C ILE A 563 -3.49 36.85 7.11
N PHE A 564 -3.67 37.38 8.37
CA PHE A 564 -2.72 38.33 8.92
C PHE A 564 -2.25 37.96 10.33
N PHE A 565 -0.92 37.92 10.52
CA PHE A 565 -0.26 37.97 11.83
C PHE A 565 -0.59 39.32 12.46
N SER A 566 -1.74 39.46 13.14
CA SER A 566 -2.04 40.63 13.92
C SER A 566 -1.12 40.62 15.13
N LYS A 567 -0.27 41.64 15.23
CA LYS A 567 0.49 41.96 16.43
C LYS A 567 -0.49 42.13 17.61
N PRO A 568 -0.17 41.59 18.80
CA PRO A 568 -0.97 41.85 19.98
C PRO A 568 -0.97 43.36 20.23
N VAL A 569 -2.16 43.96 20.35
CA VAL A 569 -2.32 45.33 20.82
C VAL A 569 -1.83 45.34 22.27
N GLU A 570 -0.76 46.06 22.53
CA GLU A 570 -0.29 46.38 23.87
C GLU A 570 -1.35 47.22 24.54
N GLU A 571 -2.22 46.58 25.36
CA GLU A 571 -3.15 47.32 26.22
C GLU A 571 -2.33 48.05 27.28
N GLU A 572 -2.60 49.38 27.38
CA GLU A 572 -2.06 50.28 28.42
C GLU A 572 -2.15 49.60 29.80
N ARG A 573 -1.07 49.71 30.56
CA ARG A 573 -0.94 49.27 31.95
C ARG A 573 -2.00 49.97 32.80
N LYS A 574 -3.12 49.30 33.15
CA LYS A 574 -4.27 49.88 33.87
C LYS A 574 -4.54 49.15 35.16
N ILE A 575 -5.00 49.91 36.18
CA ILE A 575 -5.60 49.30 37.35
C ILE A 575 -7.00 48.80 36.97
N LEU A 576 -7.17 47.48 37.05
CA LEU A 576 -8.41 46.80 36.67
C LEU A 576 -9.32 46.49 37.85
N VAL A 577 -8.74 46.46 39.06
CA VAL A 577 -9.49 46.19 40.30
C VAL A 577 -10.34 47.38 40.64
N LYS A 578 -11.69 47.19 40.73
CA LYS A 578 -12.67 48.23 40.99
C LYS A 578 -13.56 47.85 42.17
N PRO A 579 -14.05 48.84 42.96
CA PRO A 579 -15.07 48.59 43.98
C PRO A 579 -16.31 47.92 43.36
N HIS A 580 -16.89 46.93 44.05
CA HIS A 580 -18.12 46.24 43.69
C HIS A 580 -18.14 45.49 42.36
N SER A 581 -17.02 45.38 41.61
CA SER A 581 -16.93 44.55 40.41
C SER A 581 -16.89 43.05 40.77
N ARG A 582 -17.63 42.23 39.98
CA ARG A 582 -17.69 40.76 40.09
C ARG A 582 -17.07 40.06 38.92
N ASP A 583 -16.29 40.73 38.12
CA ASP A 583 -15.56 40.10 37.01
C ASP A 583 -14.47 39.17 37.52
N ILE A 584 -14.04 38.22 36.62
CA ILE A 584 -13.11 37.13 36.95
C ILE A 584 -11.79 37.68 37.51
N ILE A 585 -11.29 38.78 36.97
CA ILE A 585 -10.01 39.36 37.40
C ILE A 585 -10.09 39.95 38.81
N ASN A 586 -11.21 40.64 39.13
CA ASN A 586 -11.45 41.20 40.47
C ASN A 586 -11.58 40.09 41.52
N GLU A 587 -12.30 38.99 41.21
CA GLU A 587 -12.38 37.83 42.11
C GLU A 587 -11.03 37.15 42.28
N ALA A 588 -10.21 37.01 41.23
CA ALA A 588 -8.87 36.44 41.32
C ALA A 588 -7.99 37.26 42.28
N PHE A 589 -7.99 38.61 42.17
CA PHE A 589 -7.24 39.47 43.11
C PHE A 589 -7.79 39.39 44.53
N ARG A 590 -9.12 39.24 44.75
CA ARG A 590 -9.71 39.03 46.07
C ARG A 590 -9.22 37.73 46.70
N VAL A 591 -9.11 36.63 45.92
CA VAL A 591 -8.59 35.35 46.38
C VAL A 591 -7.12 35.50 46.80
N VAL A 592 -6.26 36.06 45.92
CA VAL A 592 -4.86 36.31 46.22
C VAL A 592 -4.70 37.16 47.48
N ARG A 593 -5.45 38.28 47.60
CA ARG A 593 -5.45 39.11 48.80
C ARG A 593 -5.80 38.32 50.06
N THR A 594 -6.89 37.53 50.00
CA THR A 594 -7.33 36.76 51.18
C THR A 594 -6.26 35.75 51.59
N ASN A 595 -5.60 35.07 50.64
CA ASN A 595 -4.54 34.11 50.90
C ASN A 595 -3.30 34.80 51.51
N LEU A 596 -2.96 36.01 51.06
CA LEU A 596 -1.89 36.82 51.67
C LEU A 596 -2.21 37.26 53.08
N GLU A 597 -3.49 37.63 53.37
CA GLU A 597 -3.95 37.91 54.73
C GLU A 597 -3.84 36.71 55.66
N PHE A 598 -4.09 35.50 55.17
CA PHE A 598 -3.86 34.24 55.89
C PHE A 598 -2.38 34.02 56.22
N ILE A 599 -1.47 34.31 55.24
CA ILE A 599 -0.04 34.21 55.47
C ILE A 599 0.44 35.20 56.52
N ARG A 600 -0.10 36.47 56.52
CA ARG A 600 0.19 37.46 57.55
C ARG A 600 -0.23 36.95 58.94
N GLY A 601 -1.35 36.25 59.04
CA GLY A 601 -1.88 35.74 60.29
C GLY A 601 -2.28 36.86 61.30
N LYS A 602 -2.01 36.68 62.58
CA LYS A 602 -2.35 37.58 63.64
C LYS A 602 -1.27 38.64 63.93
N LYS A 603 -0.30 38.84 63.03
CA LYS A 603 0.74 39.86 63.23
C LYS A 603 0.08 41.25 63.23
N SER A 604 0.26 42.01 64.37
CA SER A 604 -0.17 43.43 64.47
C SER A 604 0.91 44.31 63.85
N GLY A 605 0.51 45.42 63.24
CA GLY A 605 1.37 46.41 62.65
C GLY A 605 1.40 46.39 61.16
N SER A 606 2.23 47.23 60.56
CA SER A 606 2.41 47.31 59.10
C SER A 606 2.98 46.04 58.50
N PHE A 607 2.61 45.71 57.26
CA PHE A 607 3.05 44.53 56.59
C PHE A 607 3.60 44.85 55.19
N VAL A 608 4.91 44.59 54.99
CA VAL A 608 5.64 44.89 53.75
C VAL A 608 5.67 43.69 52.83
N ILE A 609 5.13 43.85 51.62
CA ILE A 609 5.07 42.82 50.56
C ILE A 609 5.97 43.25 49.43
N MET A 610 7.06 42.54 49.23
CA MET A 610 7.91 42.69 48.06
C MET A 610 7.36 41.87 46.89
N VAL A 611 7.23 42.48 45.71
CA VAL A 611 6.74 41.81 44.48
C VAL A 611 7.88 41.71 43.46
N THR A 612 8.25 40.51 43.10
CA THR A 612 9.33 40.26 42.14
C THR A 612 9.03 39.08 41.19
N SER A 613 9.89 38.76 40.24
CA SER A 613 9.74 37.63 39.28
C SER A 613 11.09 37.20 38.76
N MET A 614 11.19 36.05 38.10
CA MET A 614 12.39 35.64 37.38
C MET A 614 12.63 36.56 36.17
N ASN A 615 11.71 36.61 35.27
CA ASN A 615 11.88 37.26 33.97
C ASN A 615 11.22 38.65 33.91
N PRO A 616 11.78 39.57 33.06
CA PRO A 616 11.08 40.81 32.72
C PRO A 616 9.78 40.49 31.95
N GLY A 617 8.77 41.36 32.15
CA GLY A 617 7.47 41.13 31.49
C GLY A 617 6.53 40.11 32.17
N SER A 618 6.89 39.56 33.33
CA SER A 618 6.04 38.68 34.12
C SER A 618 4.79 39.32 34.67
N GLY A 619 4.72 40.66 34.67
CA GLY A 619 3.56 41.42 35.15
C GLY A 619 3.66 41.82 36.61
N LYS A 620 4.87 41.98 37.16
CA LYS A 620 5.10 42.42 38.56
C LYS A 620 4.32 43.67 38.92
N THR A 621 4.54 44.78 38.18
CA THR A 621 3.89 46.07 38.38
C THR A 621 2.35 45.98 38.25
N PHE A 622 1.87 45.14 37.34
CA PHE A 622 0.43 44.86 37.20
C PHE A 622 -0.12 44.16 38.45
N VAL A 623 0.62 43.17 38.97
CA VAL A 623 0.20 42.43 40.17
C VAL A 623 0.33 43.30 41.40
N SER A 624 1.45 44.02 41.58
CA SER A 624 1.69 44.89 42.76
C SER A 624 0.64 46.01 42.85
N SER A 625 0.38 46.75 41.76
CA SER A 625 -0.58 47.87 41.73
C SER A 625 -2.02 47.40 41.93
N ASN A 626 -2.46 46.35 41.24
CA ASN A 626 -3.84 45.84 41.35
C ASN A 626 -4.09 45.18 42.72
N LEU A 627 -3.11 44.49 43.26
CA LEU A 627 -3.21 43.86 44.57
C LEU A 627 -3.22 44.90 45.68
N ALA A 628 -2.32 45.89 45.61
CA ALA A 628 -2.32 47.04 46.53
C ALA A 628 -3.67 47.79 46.50
N THR A 629 -4.24 48.02 45.31
CA THR A 629 -5.60 48.59 45.13
C THR A 629 -6.66 47.69 45.79
N ALA A 630 -6.55 46.37 45.70
CA ALA A 630 -7.50 45.43 46.30
C ALA A 630 -7.49 45.53 47.86
N PHE A 631 -6.35 45.81 48.46
CA PHE A 631 -6.25 46.10 49.89
C PHE A 631 -6.82 47.49 50.25
N ALA A 632 -6.51 48.49 49.42
CA ALA A 632 -7.06 49.87 49.64
C ALA A 632 -8.58 49.89 49.58
N ILE A 633 -9.22 49.21 48.63
CA ILE A 633 -10.69 49.06 48.52
C ILE A 633 -11.29 48.37 49.76
N LYS A 634 -10.52 47.47 50.40
CA LYS A 634 -10.98 46.89 51.70
C LYS A 634 -10.93 47.87 52.89
N GLY A 635 -10.50 49.09 52.65
CA GLY A 635 -10.37 50.12 53.69
C GLY A 635 -9.06 50.08 54.49
N LYS A 636 -8.02 49.38 53.93
CA LYS A 636 -6.71 49.39 54.53
C LYS A 636 -5.85 50.52 53.99
N LYS A 637 -5.13 51.22 54.84
CA LYS A 637 -4.16 52.24 54.42
C LYS A 637 -3.03 51.54 53.68
N THR A 638 -2.94 51.75 52.36
CA THR A 638 -2.03 50.97 51.47
C THR A 638 -1.21 51.95 50.64
N ILE A 639 0.09 51.69 50.56
CA ILE A 639 1.01 52.42 49.69
C ILE A 639 1.81 51.44 48.82
N ALA A 640 2.08 51.79 47.56
CA ALA A 640 2.98 51.06 46.67
C ALA A 640 4.21 51.93 46.34
N LEU A 641 5.40 51.38 46.56
CA LEU A 641 6.68 52.02 46.24
C LEU A 641 7.22 51.39 44.94
N ASP A 642 7.59 52.27 44.00
CA ASP A 642 8.29 51.87 42.77
C ASP A 642 9.81 51.78 43.05
N LEU A 643 10.29 50.58 43.41
CA LEU A 643 11.71 50.31 43.66
C LEU A 643 12.41 49.67 42.46
N ASP A 644 11.74 49.55 41.30
CA ASP A 644 12.44 49.26 40.02
C ASP A 644 13.06 50.58 39.52
N LEU A 645 14.15 51.00 40.15
CA LEU A 645 14.86 52.23 39.81
C LEU A 645 15.44 52.28 38.39
N ARG A 646 15.24 51.18 37.62
CA ARG A 646 15.68 51.07 36.24
C ARG A 646 14.54 51.24 35.23
N LYS A 647 13.33 50.86 35.62
CA LYS A 647 12.15 50.92 34.76
C LYS A 647 10.98 51.54 35.54
N LYS A 648 10.66 52.75 35.37
CA LYS A 648 9.59 53.53 36.07
C LYS A 648 8.17 53.01 35.77
N ALA A 649 7.94 51.70 35.85
CA ALA A 649 6.72 51.06 35.36
C ALA A 649 5.49 51.45 36.21
N LEU A 650 5.63 51.47 37.52
CA LEU A 650 4.57 51.91 38.44
C LEU A 650 4.42 53.44 38.40
N SER A 651 5.54 54.16 38.32
CA SER A 651 5.58 55.62 38.21
C SER A 651 4.91 56.14 36.92
N GLU A 652 4.98 55.39 35.82
CA GLU A 652 4.28 55.69 34.56
C GLU A 652 2.75 55.68 34.73
N MET A 653 2.22 54.85 35.63
CA MET A 653 0.77 54.75 35.88
C MET A 653 0.21 55.97 36.61
N VAL A 654 1.07 56.70 37.31
CA VAL A 654 0.68 57.89 38.09
C VAL A 654 1.18 59.20 37.46
N GLY A 655 1.44 59.23 36.16
CA GLY A 655 1.77 60.44 35.39
C GLY A 655 3.24 60.81 35.36
N LYS A 656 4.15 59.92 35.73
CA LYS A 656 5.64 60.12 35.73
C LYS A 656 6.07 61.36 36.54
N PRO A 657 5.81 61.42 37.84
CA PRO A 657 6.31 62.52 38.66
C PRO A 657 7.84 62.66 38.48
N LYS A 658 8.30 63.95 38.53
CA LYS A 658 9.74 64.28 38.35
C LYS A 658 10.57 63.96 39.61
N LEU A 659 9.97 63.98 40.75
CA LEU A 659 10.58 63.70 42.05
C LEU A 659 9.96 62.40 42.63
N GLY A 660 10.74 61.60 43.38
CA GLY A 660 10.27 60.38 43.95
C GLY A 660 11.29 59.77 44.94
N VAL A 661 11.19 58.41 45.11
CA VAL A 661 12.00 57.70 46.10
C VAL A 661 13.50 57.84 45.85
N SER A 662 13.93 57.85 44.62
CA SER A 662 15.37 58.02 44.28
C SER A 662 15.91 59.39 44.66
N ASP A 663 15.08 60.43 44.59
CA ASP A 663 15.46 61.78 44.98
C ASP A 663 15.54 61.91 46.50
N TYR A 664 14.66 61.21 47.24
CA TYR A 664 14.76 61.15 48.72
C TYR A 664 16.01 60.30 49.10
N LEU A 665 16.23 59.17 48.54
CA LEU A 665 17.43 58.36 48.87
C LEU A 665 18.75 59.04 48.57
N ASN A 666 18.76 59.89 47.54
CA ASN A 666 19.96 60.66 47.16
C ASN A 666 20.15 61.96 47.97
N GLY A 667 19.25 62.21 48.93
CA GLY A 667 19.33 63.43 49.80
C GLY A 667 18.99 64.70 49.09
N ARG A 668 18.30 64.68 47.95
CA ARG A 668 17.79 65.94 47.31
C ARG A 668 16.56 66.51 47.92
N VAL A 669 15.74 65.66 48.55
CA VAL A 669 14.50 65.96 49.21
C VAL A 669 14.52 65.17 50.52
N ASP A 670 14.29 65.85 51.64
CA ASP A 670 14.21 65.25 52.97
C ASP A 670 12.80 64.97 53.43
N ASP A 671 11.83 65.61 52.80
CA ASP A 671 10.39 65.38 53.06
C ASP A 671 9.81 64.32 52.11
N TYR A 672 9.69 63.09 52.56
CA TYR A 672 9.10 62.00 51.78
C TYR A 672 7.61 62.09 51.53
N GLU A 673 6.84 62.81 52.46
CA GLU A 673 5.40 62.91 52.33
C GLU A 673 4.99 63.73 51.09
N SER A 674 5.75 64.75 50.76
CA SER A 674 5.56 65.57 49.54
C SER A 674 5.73 64.82 48.25
N LEU A 675 6.42 63.67 48.27
CA LEU A 675 6.69 62.80 47.11
C LEU A 675 5.57 61.76 46.87
N ILE A 676 4.66 61.54 47.81
CA ILE A 676 3.58 60.57 47.75
C ILE A 676 2.43 61.09 46.92
N VAL A 677 2.10 60.38 45.87
CA VAL A 677 0.87 60.63 45.06
C VAL A 677 -0.28 59.96 45.80
N LYS A 678 -1.07 60.81 46.53
CA LYS A 678 -2.23 60.36 47.30
C LYS A 678 -3.38 59.91 46.38
N ASN A 679 -4.15 58.91 46.80
CA ASN A 679 -5.29 58.35 46.07
C ASN A 679 -5.07 58.17 44.56
N ALA A 680 -3.97 57.54 44.18
CA ALA A 680 -3.54 57.36 42.81
C ALA A 680 -4.68 56.72 41.96
N LEU A 681 -5.02 57.33 40.82
CA LEU A 681 -6.05 56.87 39.89
C LEU A 681 -7.43 56.65 40.52
N ASN A 682 -7.77 57.47 41.61
CA ASN A 682 -9.02 57.37 42.36
C ASN A 682 -9.30 55.94 42.91
N SER A 683 -8.25 55.25 43.30
CA SER A 683 -8.33 53.82 43.72
C SER A 683 -8.22 53.65 45.25
N GLY A 684 -7.96 54.71 45.97
CA GLY A 684 -7.67 54.68 47.41
C GLY A 684 -6.27 54.24 47.77
N LEU A 685 -5.44 54.01 46.74
CA LEU A 685 -4.04 53.59 46.83
C LEU A 685 -3.12 54.82 46.78
N ASP A 686 -2.20 54.93 47.69
CA ASP A 686 -1.11 55.91 47.62
C ASP A 686 0.09 55.31 46.92
N VAL A 687 0.83 56.09 46.10
CA VAL A 687 2.00 55.59 45.33
C VAL A 687 3.20 56.52 45.55
N LEU A 688 4.31 55.96 45.92
CA LEU A 688 5.60 56.65 45.94
C LEU A 688 6.38 56.29 44.66
N PRO A 689 6.49 57.23 43.68
CA PRO A 689 7.11 56.99 42.41
C PRO A 689 8.66 56.95 42.50
N VAL A 690 9.34 56.47 41.44
CA VAL A 690 10.82 56.48 41.37
C VAL A 690 11.42 57.86 41.41
N GLY A 691 10.82 58.83 40.65
CA GLY A 691 11.37 60.14 40.42
C GLY A 691 12.50 60.14 39.36
N THR A 692 13.65 60.77 39.64
CA THR A 692 14.82 60.78 38.76
C THR A 692 15.49 59.39 38.69
N LEU A 693 15.81 58.89 37.52
CA LEU A 693 16.60 57.63 37.38
C LEU A 693 18.01 57.82 37.89
N PRO A 694 18.44 57.08 38.92
CA PRO A 694 19.82 57.22 39.42
C PRO A 694 20.80 56.41 38.57
N PRO A 695 22.07 56.79 38.52
CA PRO A 695 23.12 56.03 37.84
C PRO A 695 23.56 54.78 38.62
N ASN A 696 23.33 54.72 39.94
CA ASN A 696 23.78 53.68 40.89
C ASN A 696 22.59 53.14 41.71
N PRO A 697 21.65 52.43 41.09
CA PRO A 697 20.41 51.96 41.78
C PRO A 697 20.69 51.05 42.97
N ALA A 698 21.60 50.09 42.83
CA ALA A 698 21.94 49.12 43.90
C ALA A 698 22.50 49.76 45.17
N GLU A 699 23.32 50.78 45.01
CA GLU A 699 23.90 51.51 46.14
C GLU A 699 22.83 52.26 46.90
N LEU A 700 21.93 52.98 46.20
CA LEU A 700 20.84 53.69 46.82
C LEU A 700 19.81 52.77 47.53
N LEU A 701 19.58 51.58 47.04
CA LEU A 701 18.73 50.59 47.66
C LEU A 701 19.40 49.96 48.93
N ALA A 702 20.73 49.97 48.99
CA ALA A 702 21.48 49.52 50.15
C ALA A 702 21.64 50.55 51.26
N ASP A 703 21.31 51.80 50.98
CA ASP A 703 21.47 52.92 51.92
C ASP A 703 20.47 52.83 53.08
N GLU A 704 20.91 53.23 54.32
CA GLU A 704 20.10 53.26 55.55
C GLU A 704 18.87 54.18 55.41
N ARG A 705 18.92 55.20 54.57
CA ARG A 705 17.77 56.08 54.29
C ARG A 705 16.51 55.34 53.78
N LEU A 706 16.70 54.19 53.09
CA LEU A 706 15.59 53.35 52.68
C LEU A 706 14.97 52.63 53.89
N ASP A 707 15.79 52.26 54.86
CA ASP A 707 15.31 51.60 56.09
C ASP A 707 14.51 52.62 56.91
N ASP A 708 15.02 53.89 57.02
CA ASP A 708 14.35 54.98 57.71
C ASP A 708 13.02 55.34 57.02
N LEU A 709 12.96 55.46 55.73
CA LEU A 709 11.75 55.70 54.95
C LEU A 709 10.69 54.63 55.26
N LEU A 710 11.07 53.33 55.19
CA LEU A 710 10.13 52.27 55.46
C LEU A 710 9.70 52.22 56.93
N ALA A 711 10.59 52.54 57.86
CA ALA A 711 10.26 52.65 59.28
C ALA A 711 9.21 53.78 59.53
N ALA A 712 9.33 54.89 58.79
CA ALA A 712 8.36 56.00 58.88
C ALA A 712 7.01 55.55 58.20
N LEU A 713 7.01 54.98 57.03
CA LEU A 713 5.81 54.46 56.31
C LEU A 713 5.08 53.38 57.11
N ARG A 714 5.83 52.50 57.85
CA ARG A 714 5.22 51.49 58.72
C ARG A 714 4.34 52.04 59.83
N LYS A 715 4.51 53.30 60.22
CA LYS A 715 3.70 53.94 61.24
C LYS A 715 2.40 54.42 60.65
N GLU A 716 2.32 54.69 59.35
CA GLU A 716 1.17 55.33 58.71
C GLU A 716 0.32 54.32 57.90
N TYR A 717 0.93 53.29 57.33
CA TYR A 717 0.26 52.35 56.40
C TYR A 717 0.15 50.94 56.98
N ASP A 718 -1.01 50.29 56.74
CA ASP A 718 -1.26 48.90 57.10
C ASP A 718 -0.52 47.91 56.20
N TYR A 719 -0.40 48.26 54.91
CA TYR A 719 0.25 47.48 53.88
C TYR A 719 1.14 48.36 53.01
N ILE A 720 2.33 47.87 52.77
CA ILE A 720 3.35 48.53 51.91
C ILE A 720 3.76 47.54 50.84
N PHE A 721 3.53 47.85 49.56
CA PHE A 721 3.93 47.06 48.43
C PHE A 721 5.18 47.62 47.80
N LEU A 722 6.21 46.76 47.61
CA LEU A 722 7.46 47.12 46.98
C LEU A 722 7.48 46.50 45.58
N ASP A 723 7.37 47.31 44.53
CA ASP A 723 7.50 46.84 43.12
C ASP A 723 8.99 46.78 42.78
N CYS A 724 9.52 45.55 42.64
CA CYS A 724 10.94 45.29 42.50
C CYS A 724 11.35 44.80 41.10
N PRO A 725 12.59 44.99 40.66
CA PRO A 725 13.07 44.46 39.38
C PRO A 725 13.07 42.90 39.38
N PRO A 726 13.21 42.24 38.18
CA PRO A 726 13.29 40.81 38.06
C PRO A 726 14.63 40.30 38.54
N LEU A 727 14.64 39.08 39.12
CA LEU A 727 15.82 38.44 39.72
C LEU A 727 16.90 38.02 38.71
N GLU A 728 16.50 37.68 37.46
CA GLU A 728 17.41 37.24 36.42
C GLU A 728 18.40 38.33 35.97
N ILE A 729 18.03 39.58 36.12
CA ILE A 729 18.79 40.69 35.55
C ILE A 729 19.68 41.38 36.60
N VAL A 730 19.21 41.51 37.88
CA VAL A 730 19.88 42.33 38.89
C VAL A 730 19.71 41.82 40.32
N THR A 731 20.71 42.09 41.16
CA THR A 731 20.70 41.73 42.59
C THR A 731 19.87 42.72 43.45
N ASP A 732 19.26 43.77 42.86
CA ASP A 732 18.54 44.81 43.56
C ASP A 732 17.44 44.23 44.45
N ALA A 733 16.73 43.20 43.99
CA ALA A 733 15.68 42.52 44.76
C ALA A 733 16.25 41.75 45.97
N ASP A 734 17.47 41.22 45.90
CA ASP A 734 18.16 40.59 47.03
C ASP A 734 18.42 41.64 48.14
N ILE A 735 18.80 42.86 47.75
CA ILE A 735 19.05 43.99 48.68
C ILE A 735 17.75 44.40 49.37
N ILE A 736 16.66 44.54 48.64
CA ILE A 736 15.36 44.97 49.14
C ILE A 736 14.71 43.91 50.06
N ASN A 737 14.98 42.62 49.84
CA ASN A 737 14.39 41.53 50.61
C ASN A 737 14.58 41.64 52.14
N ARG A 738 15.66 42.33 52.65
CA ARG A 738 15.86 42.55 54.05
C ARG A 738 14.72 43.33 54.71
N LEU A 739 14.00 44.12 53.95
CA LEU A 739 12.94 45.02 54.37
C LEU A 739 11.53 44.39 54.30
N ALA A 740 11.41 43.28 53.61
CA ALA A 740 10.14 42.63 53.34
C ALA A 740 9.72 41.65 54.43
N ASP A 741 8.42 41.66 54.78
CA ASP A 741 7.78 40.66 55.62
C ASP A 741 7.32 39.43 54.84
N LEU A 742 7.10 39.62 53.50
CA LEU A 742 6.71 38.57 52.57
C LEU A 742 7.23 38.92 51.17
N THR A 743 7.71 37.93 50.45
CA THR A 743 8.08 38.04 49.03
C THR A 743 7.04 37.33 48.17
N LEU A 744 6.36 38.08 47.33
CA LEU A 744 5.41 37.57 46.34
C LEU A 744 6.12 37.41 45.00
N PHE A 745 6.34 36.16 44.61
CA PHE A 745 6.97 35.81 43.34
C PHE A 745 5.94 35.66 42.24
N VAL A 746 6.10 36.44 41.17
CA VAL A 746 5.18 36.42 40.02
C VAL A 746 5.72 35.52 38.91
N ALA A 747 5.11 34.36 38.75
CA ALA A 747 5.36 33.48 37.58
C ALA A 747 4.32 33.84 36.49
N ARG A 748 4.76 33.92 35.24
CA ARG A 748 3.84 34.18 34.11
C ARG A 748 3.71 32.96 33.23
N ALA A 749 2.47 32.50 33.01
CA ALA A 749 2.16 31.44 32.07
C ALA A 749 2.59 31.81 30.63
N GLY A 750 3.22 30.89 29.92
CA GLY A 750 3.77 31.10 28.57
C GLY A 750 5.05 31.94 28.51
N LEU A 751 5.64 32.35 29.65
CA LEU A 751 6.89 33.09 29.69
C LEU A 751 7.96 32.42 30.56
N LEU A 752 7.63 32.01 31.78
CA LEU A 752 8.56 31.35 32.68
C LEU A 752 8.84 29.94 32.16
N GLU A 753 10.11 29.58 32.02
CA GLU A 753 10.51 28.20 31.70
C GLU A 753 10.27 27.27 32.89
N ARG A 754 9.83 26.02 32.62
CA ARG A 754 9.58 25.04 33.66
C ARG A 754 10.87 24.68 34.43
N SER A 755 12.02 24.71 33.75
CA SER A 755 13.32 24.51 34.38
C SER A 755 13.57 25.46 35.54
N MET A 756 13.13 26.74 35.42
CA MET A 756 13.30 27.76 36.45
C MET A 756 12.38 27.59 37.67
N LEU A 757 11.36 26.71 37.62
CA LEU A 757 10.54 26.38 38.78
C LEU A 757 11.33 25.74 39.90
N ALA A 758 12.37 24.95 39.54
CA ALA A 758 13.28 24.34 40.51
C ALA A 758 14.09 25.38 41.26
N ASP A 759 14.51 26.47 40.60
CA ASP A 759 15.23 27.58 41.21
C ASP A 759 14.32 28.32 42.22
N VAL A 760 13.06 28.58 41.84
CA VAL A 760 12.08 29.23 42.75
C VAL A 760 11.82 28.34 43.97
N ASP A 761 11.70 27.04 43.80
CA ASP A 761 11.52 26.10 44.92
C ASP A 761 12.78 25.99 45.79
N SER A 762 13.96 26.10 45.19
CA SER A 762 15.22 26.22 45.95
C SER A 762 15.27 27.49 46.76
N PHE A 763 14.84 28.63 46.25
CA PHE A 763 14.78 29.90 47.02
C PHE A 763 13.88 29.77 48.24
N TYR A 764 12.75 29.08 48.13
CA TYR A 764 11.87 28.78 49.28
C TYR A 764 12.52 27.86 50.31
N ASN A 765 13.10 26.73 49.85
CA ASN A 765 13.69 25.73 50.71
C ASN A 765 14.94 26.25 51.47
N THR A 766 15.75 27.08 50.80
CA THR A 766 16.96 27.70 51.41
C THR A 766 16.61 28.94 52.21
N LYS A 767 15.34 29.37 52.24
CA LYS A 767 14.88 30.61 52.89
C LYS A 767 15.63 31.86 52.40
N LYS A 768 16.02 31.87 51.09
CA LYS A 768 16.73 33.00 50.50
C LYS A 768 15.87 34.28 50.55
N TYR A 769 14.57 34.13 50.33
CA TYR A 769 13.60 35.23 50.39
C TYR A 769 12.62 35.08 51.57
N THR A 770 12.27 36.18 52.19
CA THR A 770 11.39 36.22 53.36
C THR A 770 9.98 35.76 53.02
N ASN A 771 9.50 34.69 53.66
CA ASN A 771 8.13 34.17 53.50
C ASN A 771 7.69 34.08 52.03
N LEU A 772 8.53 33.47 51.16
CA LEU A 772 8.29 33.37 49.70
C LEU A 772 6.94 32.71 49.40
N ALA A 773 6.14 33.36 48.58
CA ALA A 773 4.85 32.87 48.07
C ALA A 773 4.75 33.11 46.57
N LEU A 774 4.11 32.19 45.85
CA LEU A 774 4.03 32.17 44.39
C LEU A 774 2.63 32.56 43.91
N VAL A 775 2.55 33.49 42.94
CA VAL A 775 1.35 33.80 42.18
C VAL A 775 1.57 33.53 40.71
N LEU A 776 0.62 32.87 40.06
CA LEU A 776 0.68 32.58 38.63
C LEU A 776 -0.14 33.61 37.86
N ASN A 777 0.52 34.38 37.00
CA ASN A 777 -0.10 35.45 36.20
C ASN A 777 -0.29 35.03 34.74
N GLY A 778 -1.32 35.51 34.06
CA GLY A 778 -1.56 35.35 32.65
C GLY A 778 -2.07 33.96 32.26
N THR A 779 -2.76 33.26 33.15
CA THR A 779 -3.40 31.99 32.86
C THR A 779 -4.53 32.14 31.84
N ASP A 780 -4.70 31.14 30.97
CA ASP A 780 -5.70 31.17 29.91
C ASP A 780 -7.10 30.87 30.48
N SER A 781 -7.93 31.87 30.58
CA SER A 781 -9.33 31.78 31.08
C SER A 781 -10.34 31.29 30.03
N GLY A 782 -9.83 30.91 28.83
CA GLY A 782 -10.65 30.64 27.63
C GLY A 782 -11.18 29.21 27.45
N GLY A 783 -11.18 28.35 28.44
CA GLY A 783 -11.75 27.03 28.38
C GLY A 783 -12.89 26.81 29.37
N GLN A 784 -14.00 26.26 28.88
CA GLN A 784 -15.19 25.82 29.64
C GLN A 784 -14.87 24.92 30.87
N TYR A 785 -13.61 24.52 31.01
CA TYR A 785 -13.04 23.72 32.11
C TYR A 785 -12.61 24.54 33.33
N GLY A 786 -12.19 25.78 33.14
CA GLY A 786 -11.81 26.67 34.28
C GLY A 786 -12.99 27.03 35.19
N TYR A 787 -14.18 27.18 34.62
CA TYR A 787 -15.40 27.54 35.39
C TYR A 787 -15.96 26.38 36.22
N LYS A 788 -15.78 25.13 35.76
CA LYS A 788 -16.38 23.98 36.44
C LYS A 788 -15.53 23.46 37.61
N TYR A 789 -14.22 23.73 37.61
CA TYR A 789 -13.29 23.28 38.66
C TYR A 789 -13.07 24.35 39.76
N GLY A 790 -13.04 25.62 39.43
CA GLY A 790 -12.88 26.71 40.42
C GLY A 790 -14.04 26.79 41.40
N TYR A 791 -15.30 26.63 40.96
CA TYR A 791 -16.48 26.65 41.78
C TYR A 791 -16.69 25.39 42.63
N LYS A 792 -16.18 24.22 42.15
CA LYS A 792 -16.41 22.97 42.87
C LYS A 792 -15.41 22.71 44.01
N TYR A 793 -14.23 23.33 43.96
CA TYR A 793 -13.20 23.15 45.00
C TYR A 793 -13.16 24.34 46.01
N GLY A 794 -13.49 25.55 45.66
CA GLY A 794 -13.55 26.68 46.60
C GLY A 794 -14.61 26.50 47.69
N TYR A 795 -15.74 25.86 47.39
CA TYR A 795 -16.80 25.60 48.35
C TYR A 795 -16.58 24.30 49.19
N LYS A 796 -15.72 23.39 48.77
CA LYS A 796 -15.58 22.12 49.47
C LYS A 796 -14.53 22.09 50.58
N TYR A 797 -13.63 23.09 50.63
CA TYR A 797 -12.63 23.22 51.70
C TYR A 797 -12.92 24.26 52.75
N GLY A 798 -13.87 25.19 52.52
CA GLY A 798 -14.26 26.23 53.48
C GLY A 798 -15.22 25.76 54.58
N TYR A 799 -15.87 24.61 54.45
CA TYR A 799 -16.94 24.18 55.36
C TYR A 799 -16.65 22.91 56.16
N LYS A 800 -15.40 22.41 56.20
CA LYS A 800 -15.10 21.15 56.92
C LYS A 800 -14.47 21.31 58.28
N TYR A 801 -14.41 22.53 58.82
CA TYR A 801 -14.04 22.78 60.23
C TYR A 801 -15.04 23.75 60.89
N GLY A 802 -16.12 23.20 61.39
CA GLY A 802 -17.06 23.96 62.21
C GLY A 802 -18.33 23.18 62.51
N TYR A 803 -18.39 22.63 63.72
CA TYR A 803 -19.57 22.12 64.42
C TYR A 803 -20.14 20.74 64.04
N SER A 804 -19.60 19.75 64.74
CA SER A 804 -20.31 18.57 65.16
C SER A 804 -21.05 18.89 66.46
N TYR A 805 -22.38 18.94 66.43
CA TYR A 805 -23.27 18.64 67.57
C TYR A 805 -24.60 18.17 67.06
N GLY A 806 -25.00 17.02 67.56
CA GLY A 806 -26.06 16.10 67.30
C GLY A 806 -27.47 16.61 67.18
N HIS A 807 -28.23 15.83 66.55
CA HIS A 807 -29.45 15.19 67.08
C HIS A 807 -30.05 14.30 65.98
N GLY A 808 -30.36 13.11 66.44
CA GLY A 808 -31.02 12.06 65.68
C GLY A 808 -32.52 12.29 65.55
N HIS A 809 -33.12 11.57 64.68
CA HIS A 809 -34.22 10.63 64.87
C HIS A 809 -35.03 10.34 63.61
N TYR A 810 -35.28 9.08 63.38
CA TYR A 810 -36.43 8.40 62.75
C TYR A 810 -36.84 8.83 61.31
N GLY A 811 -37.10 7.98 60.38
CA GLY A 811 -37.47 6.58 60.33
C GLY A 811 -38.39 6.33 59.17
N TYR A 812 -38.52 5.06 58.70
CA TYR A 812 -39.45 4.51 57.74
C TYR A 812 -39.09 4.77 56.25
N GLY A 813 -38.88 3.84 55.39
CA GLY A 813 -39.36 2.44 55.32
C GLY A 813 -40.19 2.20 54.08
N SER A 814 -39.93 1.13 53.40
CA SER A 814 -40.70 0.30 52.47
C SER A 814 -40.19 0.41 51.02
N ASP A 815 -39.52 -0.62 50.55
CA ASP A 815 -39.97 -1.93 50.06
C ASP A 815 -40.58 -1.92 48.68
N GLU A 816 -40.07 -2.83 47.93
CA GLU A 816 -40.57 -3.83 46.97
C GLU A 816 -40.02 -3.58 45.56
N ALA A 817 -39.17 -4.35 45.03
CA ALA A 817 -39.12 -5.80 44.69
C ALA A 817 -39.91 -6.14 43.41
N TYR A 818 -39.36 -7.11 42.69
CA TYR A 818 -39.84 -7.85 41.52
C TYR A 818 -39.38 -7.26 40.17
N GLY A 819 -38.72 -7.92 39.27
CA GLY A 819 -38.51 -9.36 39.14
C GLY A 819 -38.72 -9.78 37.68
N SER A 820 -37.77 -10.53 37.13
CA SER A 820 -37.95 -11.53 36.05
C SER A 820 -38.43 -11.00 34.69
N GLY A 821 -37.99 -11.46 33.62
CA GLY A 821 -37.54 -12.73 33.12
C GLY A 821 -37.21 -12.72 31.62
N ASP A 822 -36.55 -13.76 31.27
CA ASP A 822 -36.22 -14.31 29.96
C ASP A 822 -37.29 -14.12 28.87
N GLU A 823 -36.83 -13.95 27.58
CA GLU A 823 -37.11 -15.00 26.61
C GLU A 823 -36.39 -14.71 25.27
N LYS A 824 -35.78 -15.77 24.81
CA LYS A 824 -35.32 -16.04 23.45
C LYS A 824 -36.48 -15.93 22.44
N LYS A 825 -36.18 -15.47 21.21
CA LYS A 825 -36.68 -16.19 20.01
C LYS A 825 -35.81 -15.91 18.78
N THR A 826 -35.24 -16.95 18.29
CA THR A 826 -34.88 -17.32 16.93
C THR A 826 -36.05 -17.22 15.97
N GLU A 827 -35.77 -16.81 14.71
CA GLU A 827 -36.37 -17.27 13.42
C GLU A 827 -35.71 -16.39 12.34
N GLU A 828 -34.88 -16.84 11.46
CA GLU A 828 -34.98 -17.70 10.25
C GLU A 828 -35.92 -17.13 9.17
N LYS A 829 -35.32 -17.03 7.93
CA LYS A 829 -35.86 -16.97 6.56
C LYS A 829 -36.21 -15.59 5.97
N ALA A 830 -35.53 -15.16 4.94
CA ALA A 830 -35.64 -15.50 3.51
C ALA A 830 -34.40 -14.96 2.76
#